data_49aa966900a64d5a5391fadd2521f522
#
_entry.id   49aa966900a64d5a5391fadd2521f522
#
_cell.length_a   1.000
_cell.length_b   1.000
_cell.length_c   1.000
_cell.angle_alpha   90.00
_cell.angle_beta   90.00
_cell.angle_gamma   90.00
#
_symmetry.space_group_name_H-M   'P 1'
#
loop_
_entity.id
_entity.type
_entity.pdbx_description
1 polymer ?
#
loop_
_entity_poly.entity_id
_entity_poly.type
_entity_poly.pdbx_seq_one_letter_code
_entity_poly.pdbx_strand_id
1 'polypeptide(L)'
;MQNDPLVVFTPSGKRGHFPVGTPVLTAARQLGVDLDSVCGGRGICSKCQITPSYGEFPKHGVSVGDDALSEWNAVEERYDQKRGLKAGRRLGCQATVQGDIVIDVPPESQVHKQVVRKAASARAIEMDPATKLYFVEVEEPDMHKPTGDLERLAHALKDQWDIEDVTCDLGVMTKLQPRLRKGNWQASVAVYRDHKTDQARILDVWPGLHEGGLYGLAIDLGSTTVATHLTDLTTGEVVASAGVMNPQIRFGEDLMSRVSYSMMNPGGDREMTRAVRVAINTLAEDIAKDADIDPSLIFEVVFVCNPVMHHLLLGIDPVELGQAPFALATSESVTLQAYDLDLTNIAKSAQIYVLPCIAGHVGADAAAVALSEEPGKSDDLVLIVDVGTNAEILLGNTSRVLACSSPTGPAFEGAQISSGQRAAPGAIERIEIDPVTKEPRFRVIGSDIWSDEEGFAEATAASGITGICGSGIIEAVAELRIAGLMDENGLIGSAEATGTARSIPEGRTHSYLVYDGTADGGPRITVTQGDIRAIQLAKSALYAGARLLMDEMNVDRVDRVVLAGAFGAHISSKHAMVLGMIPDVPLDKVFSAGNAAGTGARIALCNVGSRREIERVVGEITKVETAIEPKFQDHFVAANAIPHKTDPFPELRSIVTLPNPNFNAGGGDAEAGGRRRRRRAS
;
A
#
# COMPACT_ATOMS: atom_id res chain seq x y z
N MET A 1 -11.28 -39.87 -2.93
CA MET A 1 -10.57 -39.15 -4.01
C MET A 1 -9.66 -38.20 -3.27
N GLN A 2 -8.34 -38.32 -3.43
CA GLN A 2 -7.39 -37.37 -2.89
C GLN A 2 -7.64 -36.08 -3.65
N ASN A 3 -7.98 -35.00 -2.97
CA ASN A 3 -8.10 -33.69 -3.62
C ASN A 3 -6.71 -33.25 -4.07
N ASP A 4 -6.59 -32.76 -5.31
CA ASP A 4 -5.35 -32.19 -5.82
C ASP A 4 -4.87 -31.07 -4.89
N PRO A 5 -3.54 -30.93 -4.64
CA PRO A 5 -2.97 -29.86 -3.85
C PRO A 5 -3.38 -28.46 -4.27
N LEU A 6 -3.61 -27.57 -3.31
CA LEU A 6 -3.86 -26.16 -3.54
C LEU A 6 -2.54 -25.39 -3.65
N VAL A 7 -2.33 -24.74 -4.79
CA VAL A 7 -1.19 -23.84 -5.02
C VAL A 7 -1.67 -22.40 -4.97
N VAL A 8 -1.04 -21.59 -4.13
CA VAL A 8 -1.32 -20.15 -3.96
C VAL A 8 -0.08 -19.34 -4.34
N PHE A 9 -0.22 -18.39 -5.26
CA PHE A 9 0.87 -17.52 -5.67
C PHE A 9 0.72 -16.14 -5.05
N THR A 10 1.80 -15.66 -4.42
CA THR A 10 1.93 -14.30 -3.93
C THR A 10 2.97 -13.54 -4.76
N PRO A 11 2.82 -12.24 -4.95
CA PRO A 11 1.80 -11.35 -4.40
C PRO A 11 0.48 -11.31 -5.20
N SER A 12 0.32 -12.12 -6.28
CA SER A 12 -0.86 -12.05 -7.15
C SER A 12 -2.16 -12.52 -6.50
N GLY A 13 -2.08 -13.33 -5.43
CA GLY A 13 -3.24 -13.98 -4.79
C GLY A 13 -3.90 -15.08 -5.62
N LYS A 14 -3.42 -15.35 -6.84
CA LYS A 14 -3.97 -16.37 -7.73
C LYS A 14 -3.73 -17.77 -7.17
N ARG A 15 -4.74 -18.62 -7.23
CA ARG A 15 -4.71 -19.96 -6.65
C ARG A 15 -5.53 -20.96 -7.43
N GLY A 16 -5.16 -22.23 -7.34
CA GLY A 16 -5.85 -23.34 -7.99
C GLY A 16 -5.34 -24.69 -7.53
N HIS A 17 -6.12 -25.75 -7.80
CA HIS A 17 -5.73 -27.11 -7.50
C HIS A 17 -5.01 -27.75 -8.68
N PHE A 18 -3.88 -28.41 -8.40
CA PHE A 18 -3.04 -29.06 -9.43
C PHE A 18 -2.64 -30.44 -9.00
N PRO A 19 -2.62 -31.41 -9.95
CA PRO A 19 -2.15 -32.74 -9.66
C PRO A 19 -0.72 -32.78 -9.11
N VAL A 20 -0.46 -33.68 -8.17
CA VAL A 20 0.90 -33.94 -7.65
C VAL A 20 1.84 -34.20 -8.82
N GLY A 21 3.04 -33.61 -8.78
CA GLY A 21 4.02 -33.69 -9.86
C GLY A 21 3.93 -32.56 -10.90
N THR A 22 2.93 -31.66 -10.81
CA THR A 22 2.83 -30.53 -11.73
C THR A 22 3.99 -29.54 -11.46
N PRO A 23 4.78 -29.15 -12.50
CA PRO A 23 5.79 -28.10 -12.33
C PRO A 23 5.14 -26.77 -11.91
N VAL A 24 5.75 -26.07 -10.96
CA VAL A 24 5.25 -24.78 -10.46
C VAL A 24 5.08 -23.76 -11.57
N LEU A 25 6.01 -23.72 -12.54
CA LEU A 25 5.91 -22.84 -13.71
C LEU A 25 4.64 -23.15 -14.56
N THR A 26 4.25 -24.41 -14.66
CA THR A 26 3.04 -24.82 -15.38
C THR A 26 1.79 -24.37 -14.64
N ALA A 27 1.76 -24.54 -13.31
CA ALA A 27 0.67 -24.06 -12.47
C ALA A 27 0.54 -22.53 -12.55
N ALA A 28 1.67 -21.81 -12.49
CA ALA A 28 1.72 -20.36 -12.64
C ALA A 28 1.12 -19.90 -13.99
N ARG A 29 1.51 -20.54 -15.09
CA ARG A 29 0.99 -20.23 -16.44
C ARG A 29 -0.51 -20.48 -16.57
N GLN A 30 -1.00 -21.58 -16.05
CA GLN A 30 -2.44 -21.91 -16.11
C GLN A 30 -3.29 -20.95 -15.30
N LEU A 31 -2.75 -20.40 -14.21
CA LEU A 31 -3.39 -19.36 -13.40
C LEU A 31 -3.16 -17.94 -13.92
N GLY A 32 -2.37 -17.79 -14.99
CA GLY A 32 -1.98 -16.47 -15.50
C GLY A 32 -1.12 -15.68 -14.50
N VAL A 33 -0.33 -16.36 -13.67
CA VAL A 33 0.64 -15.74 -12.77
C VAL A 33 1.85 -15.29 -13.57
N ASP A 34 2.29 -14.07 -13.35
CA ASP A 34 3.46 -13.48 -14.00
C ASP A 34 4.77 -14.11 -13.45
N LEU A 35 5.18 -15.21 -14.06
CA LEU A 35 6.43 -15.91 -13.77
C LEU A 35 7.22 -16.13 -15.06
N ASP A 36 8.33 -15.41 -15.21
CA ASP A 36 9.15 -15.39 -16.41
C ASP A 36 9.85 -16.73 -16.68
N SER A 37 9.97 -17.11 -17.93
CA SER A 37 10.70 -18.30 -18.36
C SER A 37 11.10 -18.23 -19.84
N VAL A 38 12.26 -17.66 -20.12
CA VAL A 38 12.78 -17.53 -21.50
C VAL A 38 13.45 -18.80 -22.03
N CYS A 39 13.77 -19.78 -21.17
CA CYS A 39 14.41 -21.03 -21.61
C CYS A 39 13.44 -22.19 -21.88
N GLY A 40 12.13 -21.97 -21.82
CA GLY A 40 11.13 -23.01 -22.02
C GLY A 40 11.15 -24.13 -20.97
N GLY A 41 11.52 -23.83 -19.72
CA GLY A 41 11.50 -24.80 -18.63
C GLY A 41 12.76 -25.66 -18.47
N ARG A 42 13.85 -25.36 -19.19
CA ARG A 42 15.10 -26.17 -19.17
C ARG A 42 16.01 -25.90 -17.98
N GLY A 43 15.64 -25.03 -17.02
CA GLY A 43 16.41 -24.73 -15.81
C GLY A 43 17.74 -24.00 -16.04
N ILE A 44 17.90 -23.25 -17.13
CA ILE A 44 19.16 -22.60 -17.50
C ILE A 44 19.13 -21.06 -17.47
N CYS A 45 17.93 -20.43 -17.46
CA CYS A 45 17.83 -18.96 -17.55
C CYS A 45 17.68 -18.25 -16.22
N SER A 46 17.38 -18.95 -15.13
CA SER A 46 17.07 -18.43 -13.79
C SER A 46 15.87 -17.46 -13.68
N LYS A 47 15.14 -17.24 -14.74
CA LYS A 47 14.02 -16.28 -14.74
C LYS A 47 12.80 -16.77 -13.97
N CYS A 48 12.61 -18.08 -13.84
CA CYS A 48 11.50 -18.69 -13.11
C CYS A 48 11.81 -18.98 -11.63
N GLN A 49 12.65 -18.19 -10.99
CA GLN A 49 12.92 -18.38 -9.57
C GLN A 49 11.66 -18.08 -8.75
N ILE A 50 11.41 -18.92 -7.75
CA ILE A 50 10.32 -18.81 -6.79
C ILE A 50 10.85 -18.96 -5.38
N THR A 51 10.12 -18.44 -4.39
CA THR A 51 10.38 -18.66 -2.98
C THR A 51 9.21 -19.43 -2.37
N PRO A 52 9.35 -20.72 -2.05
CA PRO A 52 8.32 -21.44 -1.32
C PRO A 52 8.21 -20.92 0.10
N SER A 53 7.00 -20.84 0.64
CA SER A 53 6.70 -20.45 2.01
C SER A 53 6.10 -21.62 2.75
N TYR A 54 6.62 -21.91 3.95
CA TYR A 54 6.23 -23.05 4.79
C TYR A 54 5.55 -22.54 6.07
N GLY A 55 4.68 -23.33 6.67
CA GLY A 55 3.96 -23.02 7.89
C GLY A 55 2.44 -22.90 7.70
N GLU A 56 1.76 -22.25 8.65
CA GLU A 56 0.31 -22.07 8.65
C GLU A 56 -0.12 -20.80 7.95
N PHE A 57 -1.00 -20.93 6.94
CA PHE A 57 -1.56 -19.79 6.18
C PHE A 57 -3.08 -19.79 6.27
N PRO A 58 -3.65 -19.33 7.42
CA PRO A 58 -5.09 -19.42 7.69
C PRO A 58 -5.95 -18.72 6.64
N LYS A 59 -5.47 -17.62 6.09
CA LYS A 59 -6.16 -16.87 5.04
C LYS A 59 -6.40 -17.70 3.77
N HIS A 60 -5.45 -18.58 3.46
CA HIS A 60 -5.53 -19.45 2.29
C HIS A 60 -6.15 -20.81 2.62
N GLY A 61 -6.33 -21.09 3.92
CA GLY A 61 -6.86 -22.35 4.42
C GLY A 61 -5.89 -23.54 4.21
N VAL A 62 -4.58 -23.26 4.18
CA VAL A 62 -3.54 -24.26 3.94
C VAL A 62 -2.50 -24.30 5.05
N SER A 63 -2.00 -25.49 5.33
CA SER A 63 -0.82 -25.78 6.14
C SER A 63 0.24 -26.38 5.21
N VAL A 64 1.37 -25.69 5.08
CA VAL A 64 2.42 -26.03 4.12
C VAL A 64 3.56 -26.76 4.85
N GLY A 65 3.72 -28.06 4.56
CA GLY A 65 4.81 -28.87 5.09
C GLY A 65 6.10 -28.71 4.28
N ASP A 66 7.22 -29.16 4.86
CA ASP A 66 8.53 -29.12 4.22
C ASP A 66 8.61 -29.98 2.95
N ASP A 67 7.69 -30.91 2.78
CA ASP A 67 7.53 -31.84 1.63
C ASP A 67 6.53 -31.35 0.56
N ALA A 68 6.04 -30.12 0.67
CA ALA A 68 5.06 -29.55 -0.26
C ALA A 68 5.60 -29.36 -1.70
N LEU A 69 6.91 -29.34 -1.88
CA LEU A 69 7.59 -29.40 -3.19
C LEU A 69 8.50 -30.61 -3.28
N SER A 70 8.76 -31.04 -4.53
CA SER A 70 9.78 -32.08 -4.79
C SER A 70 11.15 -31.71 -4.20
N GLU A 71 11.96 -32.70 -3.87
CA GLU A 71 13.38 -32.49 -3.56
C GLU A 71 14.10 -31.83 -4.73
N TRP A 72 15.28 -31.24 -4.46
CA TRP A 72 16.14 -30.69 -5.50
C TRP A 72 16.52 -31.78 -6.51
N ASN A 73 16.47 -31.43 -7.78
CA ASN A 73 16.90 -32.34 -8.83
C ASN A 73 18.29 -31.95 -9.37
N ALA A 74 18.89 -32.82 -10.15
CA ALA A 74 20.22 -32.62 -10.72
C ALA A 74 20.36 -31.35 -11.60
N VAL A 75 19.25 -30.79 -12.10
CA VAL A 75 19.24 -29.54 -12.88
C VAL A 75 19.37 -28.34 -11.95
N GLU A 76 18.64 -28.33 -10.83
CA GLU A 76 18.73 -27.28 -9.81
C GLU A 76 20.10 -27.29 -9.14
N GLU A 77 20.61 -28.47 -8.77
CA GLU A 77 21.96 -28.63 -8.21
C GLU A 77 23.05 -28.11 -9.16
N ARG A 78 23.00 -28.50 -10.43
CA ARG A 78 23.94 -28.03 -11.46
C ARG A 78 23.83 -26.52 -11.66
N TYR A 79 22.62 -25.98 -11.62
CA TYR A 79 22.40 -24.55 -11.74
C TYR A 79 23.05 -23.81 -10.56
N ASP A 80 22.77 -24.26 -9.33
CA ASP A 80 23.30 -23.67 -8.10
C ASP A 80 24.82 -23.69 -8.08
N GLN A 81 25.44 -24.82 -8.39
CA GLN A 81 26.91 -24.95 -8.47
C GLN A 81 27.57 -24.01 -9.48
N LYS A 82 26.88 -23.68 -10.60
CA LYS A 82 27.46 -22.87 -11.67
C LYS A 82 27.19 -21.38 -11.55
N ARG A 83 26.03 -20.99 -10.99
CA ARG A 83 25.55 -19.62 -10.99
C ARG A 83 25.08 -19.11 -9.65
N GLY A 84 24.85 -20.00 -8.68
CA GLY A 84 24.29 -19.72 -7.37
C GLY A 84 22.79 -19.42 -7.43
N LEU A 85 22.00 -20.08 -6.61
CA LEU A 85 20.62 -19.69 -6.29
C LEU A 85 20.66 -18.90 -4.96
N LYS A 86 19.89 -17.84 -4.86
CA LYS A 86 19.72 -17.15 -3.57
C LYS A 86 19.13 -18.14 -2.55
N ALA A 87 19.55 -18.04 -1.29
CA ALA A 87 19.07 -18.91 -0.22
C ALA A 87 17.51 -18.95 -0.18
N GLY A 88 16.96 -20.16 -0.05
CA GLY A 88 15.52 -20.38 -0.02
C GLY A 88 14.80 -20.32 -1.39
N ARG A 89 15.52 -20.10 -2.49
CA ARG A 89 14.95 -20.08 -3.84
C ARG A 89 14.96 -21.47 -4.50
N ARG A 90 13.98 -21.67 -5.37
CA ARG A 90 13.84 -22.85 -6.24
C ARG A 90 13.66 -22.41 -7.70
N LEU A 91 13.91 -23.26 -8.65
CA LEU A 91 13.56 -23.04 -10.05
C LEU A 91 12.13 -23.56 -10.29
N GLY A 92 11.16 -22.67 -10.49
CA GLY A 92 9.74 -23.03 -10.69
C GLY A 92 9.48 -23.98 -11.85
N CYS A 93 10.38 -24.03 -12.85
CA CYS A 93 10.29 -24.97 -13.95
C CYS A 93 10.78 -26.39 -13.58
N GLN A 94 11.49 -26.57 -12.46
CA GLN A 94 12.04 -27.83 -12.00
C GLN A 94 11.35 -28.34 -10.74
N ALA A 95 11.00 -27.45 -9.82
CA ALA A 95 10.24 -27.79 -8.62
C ALA A 95 8.80 -28.20 -8.99
N THR A 96 8.35 -29.35 -8.47
CA THR A 96 6.99 -29.86 -8.70
C THR A 96 6.18 -29.88 -7.42
N VAL A 97 4.89 -29.61 -7.54
CA VAL A 97 3.91 -29.63 -6.44
C VAL A 97 3.77 -31.03 -5.86
N GLN A 98 3.88 -31.18 -4.55
CA GLN A 98 3.68 -32.43 -3.83
C GLN A 98 2.57 -32.33 -2.78
N GLY A 99 2.30 -31.14 -2.26
CA GLY A 99 1.27 -30.83 -1.28
C GLY A 99 0.78 -29.40 -1.44
N ASP A 100 -0.15 -28.99 -0.58
CA ASP A 100 -0.60 -27.60 -0.52
C ASP A 100 0.58 -26.67 -0.31
N ILE A 101 0.64 -25.55 -1.06
CA ILE A 101 1.80 -24.67 -1.04
C ILE A 101 1.46 -23.20 -1.32
N VAL A 102 2.16 -22.32 -0.61
CA VAL A 102 2.20 -20.88 -0.87
C VAL A 102 3.55 -20.54 -1.51
N ILE A 103 3.52 -19.89 -2.65
CA ILE A 103 4.71 -19.58 -3.46
C ILE A 103 4.78 -18.09 -3.70
N ASP A 104 5.87 -17.46 -3.25
CA ASP A 104 6.18 -16.09 -3.59
C ASP A 104 6.93 -15.99 -4.91
N VAL A 105 6.43 -15.14 -5.82
CA VAL A 105 7.07 -14.83 -7.09
C VAL A 105 7.89 -13.55 -6.94
N PRO A 106 9.23 -13.65 -6.87
CA PRO A 106 10.06 -12.48 -6.67
C PRO A 106 9.96 -11.47 -7.82
N PRO A 107 10.12 -10.15 -7.56
CA PRO A 107 10.01 -9.11 -8.59
C PRO A 107 10.93 -9.35 -9.80
N GLU A 108 12.13 -9.88 -9.58
CA GLU A 108 13.08 -10.21 -10.64
C GLU A 108 12.69 -11.41 -11.50
N SER A 109 11.70 -12.19 -11.08
CA SER A 109 11.14 -13.33 -11.81
C SER A 109 9.84 -13.00 -12.54
N GLN A 110 9.38 -11.75 -12.50
CA GLN A 110 8.19 -11.27 -13.19
C GLN A 110 8.57 -10.62 -14.53
N VAL A 111 7.79 -10.86 -15.57
CA VAL A 111 7.97 -10.23 -16.90
C VAL A 111 7.52 -8.78 -16.84
N HIS A 112 6.38 -8.54 -16.18
CA HIS A 112 5.78 -7.21 -16.05
C HIS A 112 6.15 -6.61 -14.68
N LYS A 113 7.05 -5.63 -14.69
CA LYS A 113 7.36 -4.88 -13.45
C LYS A 113 6.11 -4.13 -13.00
N GLN A 114 5.74 -4.30 -11.74
CA GLN A 114 4.64 -3.55 -11.13
C GLN A 114 5.00 -2.07 -11.05
N VAL A 115 4.04 -1.21 -11.39
CA VAL A 115 4.18 0.24 -11.25
C VAL A 115 3.74 0.62 -9.83
N VAL A 116 4.69 1.09 -9.03
CA VAL A 116 4.38 1.67 -7.72
C VAL A 116 3.94 3.12 -7.95
N ARG A 117 2.65 3.39 -7.75
CA ARG A 117 2.03 4.70 -8.03
C ARG A 117 2.00 5.62 -6.81
N LYS A 118 3.04 5.60 -6.00
CA LYS A 118 3.19 6.50 -4.86
C LYS A 118 4.21 7.59 -5.21
N ALA A 119 3.80 8.58 -6.01
CA ALA A 119 4.64 9.72 -6.35
C ALA A 119 4.70 10.73 -5.21
N ALA A 120 5.81 11.48 -5.12
CA ALA A 120 5.94 12.59 -4.19
C ALA A 120 5.00 13.75 -4.59
N SER A 121 4.33 14.35 -3.60
CA SER A 121 3.59 15.59 -3.82
C SER A 121 4.53 16.76 -4.10
N ALA A 122 4.11 17.67 -4.98
CA ALA A 122 4.80 18.93 -5.28
C ALA A 122 4.58 20.02 -4.20
N ARG A 123 3.98 19.69 -3.05
CA ARG A 123 3.72 20.65 -1.97
C ARG A 123 5.01 21.27 -1.47
N ALA A 124 5.06 22.61 -1.39
CA ALA A 124 6.15 23.34 -0.78
C ALA A 124 6.19 23.05 0.73
N ILE A 125 7.35 22.69 1.25
CA ILE A 125 7.59 22.41 2.67
C ILE A 125 8.53 23.49 3.20
N GLU A 126 8.19 24.09 4.34
CA GLU A 126 9.10 24.98 5.06
C GLU A 126 10.26 24.15 5.60
N MET A 127 11.49 24.52 5.22
CA MET A 127 12.68 23.75 5.53
C MET A 127 13.23 24.08 6.91
N ASP A 128 13.13 23.14 7.82
CA ASP A 128 13.75 23.12 9.13
C ASP A 128 14.02 21.65 9.56
N PRO A 129 14.87 20.90 8.82
CA PRO A 129 15.13 19.51 9.13
C PRO A 129 15.84 19.35 10.50
N ALA A 130 15.60 18.18 11.14
CA ALA A 130 16.26 17.87 12.40
C ALA A 130 17.78 17.67 12.24
N THR A 131 18.22 17.22 11.07
CA THR A 131 19.63 17.03 10.72
C THR A 131 20.09 18.14 9.78
N LYS A 132 21.09 18.91 10.20
CA LYS A 132 21.66 20.03 9.45
C LYS A 132 23.18 19.93 9.35
N LEU A 133 23.75 20.55 8.33
CA LEU A 133 25.18 20.69 8.14
C LEU A 133 25.67 22.04 8.62
N TYR A 134 26.68 22.05 9.46
CA TYR A 134 27.29 23.25 10.02
C TYR A 134 28.76 23.29 9.68
N PHE A 135 29.22 24.39 9.11
CA PHE A 135 30.65 24.62 8.89
C PHE A 135 31.22 25.38 10.10
N VAL A 136 32.32 24.88 10.66
CA VAL A 136 32.97 25.44 11.85
C VAL A 136 34.46 25.54 11.67
N GLU A 137 35.05 26.55 12.35
CA GLU A 137 36.48 26.70 12.57
C GLU A 137 36.78 26.31 14.03
N VAL A 138 37.58 25.27 14.20
CA VAL A 138 37.91 24.67 15.50
C VAL A 138 39.26 25.21 15.97
N GLU A 139 39.35 25.64 17.24
CA GLU A 139 40.62 26.08 17.82
C GLU A 139 41.67 24.97 17.77
N GLU A 140 42.90 25.29 17.37
CA GLU A 140 44.01 24.34 17.40
C GLU A 140 44.38 23.94 18.85
N PRO A 141 44.89 22.70 19.07
CA PRO A 141 45.31 22.29 20.42
C PRO A 141 46.47 23.14 20.92
N ASP A 142 46.32 23.61 22.14
CA ASP A 142 47.32 24.42 22.85
C ASP A 142 47.77 23.69 24.13
N MET A 143 49.06 23.61 24.35
CA MET A 143 49.64 22.98 25.56
C MET A 143 49.22 23.68 26.86
N HIS A 144 48.80 24.94 26.80
CA HIS A 144 48.34 25.72 27.93
C HIS A 144 46.85 25.61 28.19
N LYS A 145 46.12 25.04 27.21
CA LYS A 145 44.66 24.77 27.27
C LYS A 145 44.40 23.31 26.93
N PRO A 146 44.59 22.36 27.87
CA PRO A 146 44.53 20.93 27.58
C PRO A 146 43.06 20.44 27.45
N THR A 147 42.39 20.84 26.36
CA THR A 147 41.04 20.39 26.01
C THR A 147 41.14 19.37 24.89
N GLY A 148 40.18 18.39 24.85
CA GLY A 148 40.09 17.40 23.79
C GLY A 148 39.51 18.00 22.48
N ASP A 149 39.69 17.25 21.37
CA ASP A 149 39.20 17.71 20.07
C ASP A 149 37.64 17.80 20.02
N LEU A 150 36.95 16.92 20.74
CA LEU A 150 35.51 16.94 20.81
C LEU A 150 34.98 18.17 21.57
N GLU A 151 35.60 18.50 22.69
CA GLU A 151 35.25 19.70 23.49
C GLU A 151 35.53 20.97 22.70
N ARG A 152 36.64 21.05 21.93
CA ARG A 152 36.90 22.20 21.06
C ARG A 152 35.90 22.29 19.91
N LEU A 153 35.50 21.16 19.32
CA LEU A 153 34.44 21.15 18.32
C LEU A 153 33.10 21.58 18.91
N ALA A 154 32.76 21.11 20.12
CA ALA A 154 31.55 21.53 20.81
C ALA A 154 31.54 23.04 21.13
N HIS A 155 32.70 23.58 21.57
CA HIS A 155 32.83 25.03 21.75
C HIS A 155 32.64 25.78 20.44
N ALA A 156 33.23 25.33 19.34
CA ALA A 156 33.06 25.95 18.02
C ALA A 156 31.61 25.95 17.55
N LEU A 157 30.87 24.82 17.76
CA LEU A 157 29.45 24.72 17.46
C LEU A 157 28.62 25.68 18.32
N LYS A 158 28.94 25.81 19.63
CA LYS A 158 28.28 26.77 20.52
C LYS A 158 28.54 28.20 20.10
N ASP A 159 29.80 28.57 19.93
CA ASP A 159 30.21 29.97 19.71
C ASP A 159 29.78 30.48 18.32
N GLN A 160 29.76 29.61 17.29
CA GLN A 160 29.51 30.02 15.91
C GLN A 160 28.04 29.77 15.49
N TRP A 161 27.34 28.82 16.14
CA TRP A 161 26.01 28.37 15.72
C TRP A 161 24.97 28.27 16.86
N ASP A 162 25.35 28.62 18.10
CA ASP A 162 24.48 28.54 19.29
C ASP A 162 23.92 27.12 19.54
N ILE A 163 24.79 26.11 19.31
CA ILE A 163 24.47 24.69 19.53
C ILE A 163 25.17 24.21 20.80
N GLU A 164 24.37 23.97 21.85
CA GLU A 164 24.85 23.52 23.16
C GLU A 164 24.64 22.01 23.37
N ASP A 165 25.22 21.49 24.44
CA ASP A 165 25.01 20.11 24.95
C ASP A 165 25.15 19.00 23.88
N VAL A 166 26.22 19.11 23.08
CA VAL A 166 26.44 18.22 21.94
C VAL A 166 26.93 16.87 22.41
N THR A 167 26.26 15.80 21.95
CA THR A 167 26.70 14.39 22.13
C THR A 167 27.34 13.85 20.86
N CYS A 168 28.10 12.77 21.00
CA CYS A 168 28.81 12.15 19.86
C CYS A 168 28.96 10.66 20.08
N ASP A 169 28.71 9.88 19.03
CA ASP A 169 28.94 8.42 19.05
C ASP A 169 30.42 8.07 18.88
N LEU A 170 30.84 6.92 19.42
CA LEU A 170 32.23 6.43 19.28
C LEU A 170 32.67 6.35 17.81
N GLY A 171 31.78 5.97 16.90
CA GLY A 171 32.06 5.89 15.46
C GLY A 171 32.44 7.23 14.82
N VAL A 172 31.92 8.34 15.33
CA VAL A 172 32.31 9.71 14.94
C VAL A 172 33.61 10.11 15.62
N MET A 173 33.73 9.87 16.95
CA MET A 173 34.91 10.18 17.73
C MET A 173 36.19 9.60 17.14
N THR A 174 36.13 8.34 16.66
CA THR A 174 37.31 7.66 16.06
C THR A 174 37.79 8.33 14.77
N LYS A 175 36.95 9.08 14.09
CA LYS A 175 37.28 9.80 12.85
C LYS A 175 37.64 11.29 13.09
N LEU A 176 37.31 11.83 14.26
CA LEU A 176 37.34 13.26 14.54
C LEU A 176 38.75 13.83 14.39
N GLN A 177 39.72 13.26 15.10
CA GLN A 177 41.11 13.75 15.11
C GLN A 177 41.74 13.85 13.71
N PRO A 178 41.77 12.77 12.91
CA PRO A 178 42.36 12.85 11.57
C PRO A 178 41.59 13.80 10.64
N ARG A 179 40.26 13.92 10.80
CA ARG A 179 39.43 14.81 9.96
C ARG A 179 39.66 16.30 10.26
N LEU A 180 39.75 16.70 11.53
CA LEU A 180 40.08 18.07 11.92
C LEU A 180 41.47 18.49 11.40
N ARG A 181 42.47 17.60 11.54
CA ARG A 181 43.83 17.88 11.04
C ARG A 181 43.87 17.96 9.53
N LYS A 182 43.20 17.05 8.82
CA LYS A 182 43.11 17.08 7.35
C LYS A 182 42.43 18.34 6.84
N GLY A 183 41.45 18.88 7.59
CA GLY A 183 40.72 20.12 7.28
C GLY A 183 41.43 21.38 7.73
N ASN A 184 42.67 21.31 8.29
CA ASN A 184 43.34 22.44 8.90
C ASN A 184 42.44 23.18 9.90
N TRP A 185 41.76 22.39 10.78
CA TRP A 185 40.84 22.84 11.82
C TRP A 185 39.55 23.47 11.30
N GLN A 186 39.28 23.39 10.00
CA GLN A 186 37.99 23.69 9.40
C GLN A 186 37.26 22.38 9.17
N ALA A 187 35.99 22.32 9.53
CA ALA A 187 35.20 21.12 9.38
C ALA A 187 33.72 21.44 9.08
N SER A 188 33.12 20.57 8.29
CA SER A 188 31.65 20.50 8.18
C SER A 188 31.16 19.39 9.09
N VAL A 189 30.12 19.69 9.87
CA VAL A 189 29.59 18.82 10.93
C VAL A 189 28.10 18.58 10.67
N ALA A 190 27.68 17.31 10.49
CA ALA A 190 26.29 16.96 10.50
C ALA A 190 25.80 16.84 11.95
N VAL A 191 24.80 17.64 12.33
CA VAL A 191 24.21 17.65 13.67
C VAL A 191 22.72 17.40 13.59
N TYR A 192 22.25 16.41 14.32
CA TYR A 192 20.84 16.14 14.57
C TYR A 192 20.39 16.82 15.85
N ARG A 193 19.21 17.47 15.84
CA ARG A 193 18.55 18.01 17.04
C ARG A 193 17.27 17.25 17.29
N ASP A 194 17.18 16.65 18.47
CA ASP A 194 15.97 15.96 18.89
C ASP A 194 14.83 16.95 19.13
N HIS A 195 13.68 16.69 18.53
CA HIS A 195 12.54 17.62 18.55
C HIS A 195 11.86 17.75 19.93
N LYS A 196 12.03 16.76 20.84
CA LYS A 196 11.45 16.75 22.18
C LYS A 196 12.39 17.37 23.22
N THR A 197 13.65 16.94 23.20
CA THR A 197 14.63 17.29 24.23
C THR A 197 15.53 18.45 23.83
N ASP A 198 15.52 18.84 22.55
CA ASP A 198 16.43 19.78 21.92
C ASP A 198 17.92 19.37 22.00
N GLN A 199 18.20 18.14 22.43
CA GLN A 199 19.55 17.61 22.53
C GLN A 199 20.19 17.50 21.15
N ALA A 200 21.41 18.03 21.01
CA ALA A 200 22.19 17.96 19.80
C ALA A 200 23.11 16.72 19.77
N ARG A 201 23.19 16.06 18.60
CA ARG A 201 24.07 14.90 18.37
C ARG A 201 24.85 15.09 17.09
N ILE A 202 26.19 14.98 17.17
CA ILE A 202 27.05 14.94 15.99
C ILE A 202 26.90 13.58 15.31
N LEU A 203 26.51 13.57 14.04
CA LEU A 203 26.32 12.36 13.24
C LEU A 203 27.55 12.03 12.40
N ASP A 204 28.20 13.02 11.81
CA ASP A 204 29.52 12.87 11.15
C ASP A 204 30.24 14.22 11.05
N VAL A 205 31.54 14.17 10.71
CA VAL A 205 32.40 15.33 10.55
C VAL A 205 33.26 15.14 9.31
N TRP A 206 33.34 16.14 8.43
CA TRP A 206 34.17 16.13 7.22
C TRP A 206 35.25 17.22 7.32
N PRO A 207 36.44 16.97 6.75
CA PRO A 207 37.52 17.97 6.70
C PRO A 207 37.15 19.10 5.72
N GLY A 208 37.21 20.36 6.16
CA GLY A 208 36.88 21.52 5.34
C GLY A 208 35.39 21.61 4.97
N LEU A 209 35.11 22.25 3.83
CA LEU A 209 33.74 22.37 3.31
C LEU A 209 33.30 21.04 2.68
N HIS A 210 32.17 20.51 3.13
CA HIS A 210 31.56 19.31 2.58
C HIS A 210 30.54 19.68 1.49
N GLU A 211 30.76 19.19 0.27
CA GLU A 211 29.91 19.43 -0.90
C GLU A 211 29.07 18.19 -1.29
N GLY A 212 29.19 17.10 -0.55
CA GLY A 212 28.60 15.79 -0.89
C GLY A 212 27.10 15.65 -0.61
N GLY A 213 26.44 16.69 -0.08
CA GLY A 213 25.01 16.65 0.26
C GLY A 213 24.74 16.04 1.64
N LEU A 214 23.50 16.14 2.06
CA LEU A 214 22.94 15.57 3.29
C LEU A 214 21.53 15.08 3.00
N TYR A 215 21.28 13.78 3.16
CA TYR A 215 20.04 13.18 2.68
C TYR A 215 19.23 12.51 3.78
N GLY A 216 17.91 12.42 3.54
CA GLY A 216 17.00 11.67 4.37
C GLY A 216 15.99 10.86 3.54
N LEU A 217 15.44 9.82 4.15
CA LEU A 217 14.40 8.99 3.56
C LEU A 217 13.07 9.25 4.25
N ALA A 218 12.03 9.53 3.49
CA ALA A 218 10.65 9.50 3.93
C ALA A 218 10.01 8.19 3.43
N ILE A 219 9.64 7.30 4.34
CA ILE A 219 9.18 5.95 4.03
C ILE A 219 7.72 5.78 4.46
N ASP A 220 6.86 5.51 3.50
CA ASP A 220 5.50 5.05 3.70
C ASP A 220 5.49 3.52 3.65
N LEU A 221 5.44 2.90 4.83
CA LEU A 221 5.44 1.46 5.02
C LEU A 221 4.01 0.92 5.03
N GLY A 222 3.42 0.79 3.86
CA GLY A 222 2.09 0.20 3.69
C GLY A 222 2.09 -1.32 3.84
N SER A 223 0.91 -1.90 4.07
CA SER A 223 0.73 -3.35 4.14
C SER A 223 1.06 -4.05 2.81
N THR A 224 0.79 -3.40 1.70
CA THR A 224 0.97 -3.95 0.35
C THR A 224 2.24 -3.42 -0.32
N THR A 225 2.54 -2.14 -0.15
CA THR A 225 3.61 -1.43 -0.85
C THR A 225 4.41 -0.60 0.13
N VAL A 226 5.74 -0.69 0.05
CA VAL A 226 6.68 0.21 0.72
C VAL A 226 7.11 1.25 -0.30
N ALA A 227 6.85 2.53 -0.04
CA ALA A 227 7.29 3.62 -0.89
C ALA A 227 8.28 4.50 -0.14
N THR A 228 9.29 5.02 -0.84
CA THR A 228 10.28 5.90 -0.24
C THR A 228 10.61 7.06 -1.16
N HIS A 229 10.89 8.21 -0.53
CA HIS A 229 11.38 9.41 -1.18
C HIS A 229 12.72 9.78 -0.55
N LEU A 230 13.76 9.80 -1.38
CA LEU A 230 15.07 10.32 -1.00
C LEU A 230 15.06 11.83 -1.17
N THR A 231 15.29 12.54 -0.08
CA THR A 231 15.17 14.00 -0.03
C THR A 231 16.51 14.61 0.38
N ASP A 232 16.95 15.63 -0.34
CA ASP A 232 18.05 16.48 0.09
C ASP A 232 17.58 17.36 1.27
N LEU A 233 18.20 17.19 2.43
CA LEU A 233 17.83 17.90 3.65
C LEU A 233 18.24 19.38 3.63
N THR A 234 19.03 19.81 2.66
CA THR A 234 19.42 21.22 2.49
C THR A 234 18.39 22.00 1.69
N THR A 235 17.85 21.36 0.63
CA THR A 235 16.94 22.03 -0.31
C THR A 235 15.48 21.60 -0.15
N GLY A 236 15.22 20.42 0.41
CA GLY A 236 13.91 19.79 0.48
C GLY A 236 13.49 19.10 -0.83
N GLU A 237 14.37 19.09 -1.83
CA GLU A 237 14.10 18.47 -3.12
C GLU A 237 14.10 16.93 -3.00
N VAL A 238 13.13 16.29 -3.63
CA VAL A 238 13.10 14.83 -3.79
C VAL A 238 14.00 14.46 -4.94
N VAL A 239 15.17 13.91 -4.64
CA VAL A 239 16.18 13.55 -5.65
C VAL A 239 15.89 12.20 -6.31
N ALA A 240 15.20 11.31 -5.62
CA ALA A 240 14.72 10.04 -6.16
C ALA A 240 13.49 9.53 -5.41
N SER A 241 12.71 8.69 -6.07
CA SER A 241 11.57 7.98 -5.46
C SER A 241 11.58 6.53 -5.93
N ALA A 242 11.41 5.60 -4.98
CA ALA A 242 11.37 4.18 -5.26
C ALA A 242 10.26 3.50 -4.45
N GLY A 243 9.88 2.31 -4.87
CA GLY A 243 8.92 1.51 -4.12
C GLY A 243 9.03 0.04 -4.44
N VAL A 244 8.72 -0.77 -3.46
CA VAL A 244 8.72 -2.22 -3.58
C VAL A 244 7.45 -2.80 -2.97
N MET A 245 7.07 -3.99 -3.43
CA MET A 245 6.04 -4.76 -2.75
C MET A 245 6.51 -5.14 -1.35
N ASN A 246 5.63 -4.97 -0.36
CA ASN A 246 5.94 -5.38 0.99
C ASN A 246 6.14 -6.91 1.05
N PRO A 247 7.35 -7.42 1.39
CA PRO A 247 7.62 -8.85 1.39
C PRO A 247 6.80 -9.64 2.42
N GLN A 248 6.15 -8.94 3.34
CA GLN A 248 5.28 -9.57 4.33
C GLN A 248 3.94 -10.04 3.75
N ILE A 249 3.60 -9.68 2.50
CA ILE A 249 2.38 -10.16 1.81
C ILE A 249 2.30 -11.68 1.80
N ARG A 250 3.42 -12.38 1.70
CA ARG A 250 3.47 -13.85 1.73
C ARG A 250 2.92 -14.45 3.03
N PHE A 251 2.99 -13.72 4.15
CA PHE A 251 2.46 -14.15 5.45
C PHE A 251 1.00 -13.73 5.64
N GLY A 252 0.55 -12.70 4.94
CA GLY A 252 -0.81 -12.19 4.97
C GLY A 252 -0.94 -10.90 4.14
N GLU A 253 -1.95 -10.82 3.28
CA GLU A 253 -2.17 -9.63 2.45
C GLU A 253 -2.74 -8.45 3.25
N ASP A 254 -3.55 -8.75 4.27
CA ASP A 254 -4.13 -7.77 5.19
C ASP A 254 -3.50 -7.86 6.60
N LEU A 255 -3.82 -6.87 7.43
CA LEU A 255 -3.27 -6.72 8.77
C LEU A 255 -3.63 -7.91 9.68
N MET A 256 -4.90 -8.33 9.66
CA MET A 256 -5.40 -9.40 10.53
C MET A 256 -4.81 -10.76 10.17
N SER A 257 -4.56 -10.99 8.88
CA SER A 257 -3.86 -12.19 8.41
C SER A 257 -2.43 -12.26 8.95
N ARG A 258 -1.72 -11.13 9.07
CA ARG A 258 -0.37 -11.07 9.66
C ARG A 258 -0.37 -11.26 11.16
N VAL A 259 -1.34 -10.67 11.86
CA VAL A 259 -1.57 -10.92 13.29
C VAL A 259 -1.84 -12.42 13.52
N SER A 260 -2.74 -13.01 12.73
CA SER A 260 -3.04 -14.44 12.79
C SER A 260 -1.80 -15.30 12.52
N TYR A 261 -0.96 -14.89 11.56
CA TYR A 261 0.31 -15.58 11.28
C TYR A 261 1.23 -15.57 12.50
N SER A 262 1.39 -14.43 13.19
CA SER A 262 2.16 -14.34 14.45
C SER A 262 1.60 -15.26 15.53
N MET A 263 0.26 -15.30 15.69
CA MET A 263 -0.40 -16.15 16.69
C MET A 263 -0.18 -17.64 16.44
N MET A 264 -0.19 -18.08 15.19
CA MET A 264 -0.17 -19.50 14.80
C MET A 264 1.25 -20.03 14.57
N ASN A 265 2.21 -19.16 14.29
CA ASN A 265 3.59 -19.55 13.98
C ASN A 265 4.56 -18.94 15.01
N PRO A 266 5.08 -19.72 15.95
CA PRO A 266 6.07 -19.22 16.93
C PRO A 266 7.28 -18.60 16.24
N GLY A 267 7.52 -17.29 16.48
CA GLY A 267 8.57 -16.51 15.82
C GLY A 267 8.18 -15.90 14.47
N GLY A 268 6.91 -16.03 14.06
CA GLY A 268 6.40 -15.42 12.84
C GLY A 268 6.48 -13.89 12.84
N ASP A 269 6.35 -13.26 14.01
CA ASP A 269 6.59 -11.84 14.24
C ASP A 269 8.02 -11.43 13.84
N ARG A 270 9.03 -12.19 14.31
CA ARG A 270 10.46 -11.95 13.99
C ARG A 270 10.78 -12.19 12.53
N GLU A 271 10.13 -13.18 11.92
CA GLU A 271 10.30 -13.47 10.50
C GLU A 271 9.79 -12.31 9.64
N MET A 272 8.60 -11.78 9.95
CA MET A 272 8.04 -10.61 9.28
C MET A 272 8.87 -9.35 9.52
N THR A 273 9.34 -9.12 10.75
CA THR A 273 10.26 -8.03 11.10
C THR A 273 11.53 -8.08 10.24
N ARG A 274 12.19 -9.25 10.19
CA ARG A 274 13.39 -9.42 9.37
C ARG A 274 13.10 -9.16 7.89
N ALA A 275 11.98 -9.66 7.37
CA ALA A 275 11.62 -9.50 5.97
C ALA A 275 11.48 -8.02 5.58
N VAL A 276 10.79 -7.21 6.39
CA VAL A 276 10.59 -5.80 6.10
C VAL A 276 11.88 -4.99 6.27
N ARG A 277 12.69 -5.24 7.31
CA ARG A 277 13.97 -4.54 7.51
C ARG A 277 14.97 -4.83 6.38
N VAL A 278 15.04 -6.06 5.88
CA VAL A 278 15.84 -6.40 4.70
C VAL A 278 15.36 -5.65 3.46
N ALA A 279 14.06 -5.58 3.24
CA ALA A 279 13.51 -4.85 2.10
C ALA A 279 13.83 -3.34 2.18
N ILE A 280 13.75 -2.73 3.36
CA ILE A 280 14.12 -1.33 3.57
C ILE A 280 15.60 -1.09 3.29
N ASN A 281 16.49 -1.98 3.75
CA ASN A 281 17.94 -1.89 3.45
C ASN A 281 18.20 -1.94 1.95
N THR A 282 17.59 -2.89 1.24
CA THR A 282 17.73 -3.02 -0.22
C THR A 282 17.18 -1.77 -0.92
N LEU A 283 16.03 -1.27 -0.48
CA LEU A 283 15.38 -0.10 -1.06
C LEU A 283 16.24 1.18 -0.86
N ALA A 284 16.88 1.33 0.31
CA ALA A 284 17.80 2.43 0.59
C ALA A 284 19.04 2.40 -0.31
N GLU A 285 19.59 1.22 -0.58
CA GLU A 285 20.72 1.04 -1.48
C GLU A 285 20.33 1.32 -2.95
N ASP A 286 19.20 0.76 -3.40
CA ASP A 286 18.71 0.92 -4.76
C ASP A 286 18.41 2.40 -5.07
N ILE A 287 17.72 3.11 -4.17
CA ILE A 287 17.37 4.52 -4.38
C ILE A 287 18.60 5.43 -4.35
N ALA A 288 19.58 5.14 -3.50
CA ALA A 288 20.85 5.89 -3.46
C ALA A 288 21.62 5.71 -4.77
N LYS A 289 21.65 4.47 -5.29
CA LYS A 289 22.24 4.15 -6.59
C LYS A 289 21.54 4.85 -7.74
N ASP A 290 20.20 4.88 -7.75
CA ASP A 290 19.43 5.57 -8.78
C ASP A 290 19.65 7.10 -8.76
N ALA A 291 19.96 7.65 -7.59
CA ALA A 291 20.29 9.06 -7.40
C ALA A 291 21.79 9.38 -7.59
N ASP A 292 22.64 8.39 -7.84
CA ASP A 292 24.09 8.51 -7.91
C ASP A 292 24.72 9.14 -6.66
N ILE A 293 24.24 8.74 -5.46
CA ILE A 293 24.76 9.19 -4.16
C ILE A 293 25.34 8.04 -3.34
N ASP A 294 26.28 8.37 -2.44
CA ASP A 294 26.76 7.43 -1.43
C ASP A 294 25.67 7.24 -0.34
N PRO A 295 25.16 6.01 -0.13
CA PRO A 295 24.13 5.77 0.88
C PRO A 295 24.61 6.12 2.31
N SER A 296 25.91 6.22 2.58
CA SER A 296 26.44 6.70 3.85
C SER A 296 26.18 8.20 4.12
N LEU A 297 25.63 8.94 3.14
CA LEU A 297 25.14 10.32 3.27
C LEU A 297 23.67 10.42 3.65
N ILE A 298 22.98 9.30 3.84
CA ILE A 298 21.61 9.24 4.34
C ILE A 298 21.67 9.21 5.88
N PHE A 299 21.33 10.34 6.51
CA PHE A 299 21.49 10.54 7.96
C PHE A 299 20.17 10.52 8.72
N GLU A 300 19.05 10.49 8.03
CA GLU A 300 17.75 10.53 8.68
C GLU A 300 16.73 9.67 7.92
N VAL A 301 15.86 8.97 8.67
CA VAL A 301 14.75 8.21 8.10
C VAL A 301 13.49 8.48 8.90
N VAL A 302 12.43 8.85 8.22
CA VAL A 302 11.09 9.02 8.81
C VAL A 302 10.18 7.93 8.28
N PHE A 303 9.52 7.22 9.21
CA PHE A 303 8.56 6.18 8.90
C PHE A 303 7.13 6.61 9.23
N VAL A 304 6.23 6.31 8.30
CA VAL A 304 4.79 6.30 8.50
C VAL A 304 4.24 4.93 8.15
N CYS A 305 3.29 4.43 8.93
CA CYS A 305 2.78 3.07 8.79
C CYS A 305 1.51 2.85 9.62
N ASN A 306 0.74 1.84 9.24
CA ASN A 306 -0.36 1.38 10.07
C ASN A 306 0.14 0.68 11.36
N PRO A 307 -0.71 0.47 12.37
CA PRO A 307 -0.29 -0.05 13.67
C PRO A 307 0.40 -1.42 13.64
N VAL A 308 -0.03 -2.33 12.77
CA VAL A 308 0.60 -3.66 12.65
C VAL A 308 1.99 -3.54 12.04
N MET A 309 2.13 -2.70 11.00
CA MET A 309 3.44 -2.44 10.39
C MET A 309 4.38 -1.71 11.35
N HIS A 310 3.85 -0.79 12.17
CA HIS A 310 4.58 -0.10 13.24
C HIS A 310 5.20 -1.12 14.20
N HIS A 311 4.41 -2.06 14.72
CA HIS A 311 4.90 -3.09 15.63
C HIS A 311 5.94 -3.99 14.96
N LEU A 312 5.65 -4.51 13.76
CA LEU A 312 6.56 -5.38 13.03
C LEU A 312 7.86 -4.69 12.61
N LEU A 313 7.84 -3.40 12.28
CA LEU A 313 9.06 -2.62 12.01
C LEU A 313 9.94 -2.54 13.26
N LEU A 314 9.33 -2.22 14.40
CA LEU A 314 10.01 -2.09 15.69
C LEU A 314 10.42 -3.43 16.31
N GLY A 315 9.92 -4.56 15.80
CA GLY A 315 10.17 -5.90 16.34
C GLY A 315 9.29 -6.22 17.54
N ILE A 316 8.12 -5.57 17.62
CA ILE A 316 7.10 -5.79 18.65
C ILE A 316 6.06 -6.78 18.10
N ASP A 317 5.65 -7.74 18.93
CA ASP A 317 4.61 -8.68 18.59
C ASP A 317 3.25 -7.95 18.39
N PRO A 318 2.59 -8.06 17.21
CA PRO A 318 1.36 -7.36 16.92
C PRO A 318 0.09 -8.06 17.42
N VAL A 319 0.19 -9.15 18.15
CA VAL A 319 -0.96 -10.02 18.53
C VAL A 319 -2.04 -9.24 19.29
N GLU A 320 -1.67 -8.34 20.19
CA GLU A 320 -2.63 -7.54 20.96
C GLU A 320 -3.47 -6.59 20.09
N LEU A 321 -3.00 -6.26 18.89
CA LEU A 321 -3.77 -5.48 17.91
C LEU A 321 -4.88 -6.27 17.22
N GLY A 322 -4.87 -7.59 17.37
CA GLY A 322 -5.85 -8.49 16.74
C GLY A 322 -7.14 -8.69 17.53
N GLN A 323 -7.22 -8.23 18.76
CA GLN A 323 -8.39 -8.43 19.62
C GLN A 323 -8.64 -7.20 20.50
N ALA A 324 -9.92 -6.98 20.83
CA ALA A 324 -10.26 -5.87 21.73
C ALA A 324 -9.52 -6.01 23.08
N PRO A 325 -8.94 -4.91 23.61
CA PRO A 325 -9.13 -3.50 23.24
C PRO A 325 -8.19 -2.97 22.13
N PHE A 326 -7.54 -3.79 21.32
CA PHE A 326 -6.64 -3.40 20.21
C PHE A 326 -5.47 -2.55 20.71
N ALA A 327 -4.80 -3.03 21.75
CA ALA A 327 -3.79 -2.27 22.48
C ALA A 327 -2.49 -2.09 21.68
N LEU A 328 -2.04 -0.84 21.53
CA LEU A 328 -0.70 -0.50 21.06
C LEU A 328 0.33 -0.69 22.18
N ALA A 329 1.55 -1.10 21.84
CA ALA A 329 2.67 -1.06 22.79
C ALA A 329 3.05 0.41 23.10
N THR A 330 2.96 1.30 22.11
CA THR A 330 3.06 2.75 22.26
C THR A 330 2.25 3.44 21.17
N SER A 331 1.59 4.54 21.52
CA SER A 331 0.97 5.48 20.56
C SER A 331 1.87 6.68 20.28
N GLU A 332 2.92 6.88 21.11
CA GLU A 332 3.85 7.99 20.97
C GLU A 332 4.78 7.80 19.76
N SER A 333 5.33 8.91 19.28
CA SER A 333 6.42 8.86 18.32
C SER A 333 7.65 8.18 18.91
N VAL A 334 8.41 7.48 18.07
CA VAL A 334 9.62 6.75 18.49
C VAL A 334 10.83 7.29 17.76
N THR A 335 11.85 7.71 18.53
CA THR A 335 13.16 8.10 17.98
C THR A 335 14.18 6.99 18.29
N LEU A 336 14.88 6.52 17.29
CA LEU A 336 15.81 5.40 17.33
C LEU A 336 17.07 5.73 16.52
N GLN A 337 18.06 4.85 16.59
CA GLN A 337 19.20 4.88 15.67
C GLN A 337 19.08 3.77 14.63
N ALA A 338 19.73 3.94 13.48
CA ALA A 338 19.67 2.99 12.36
C ALA A 338 19.97 1.53 12.78
N TYR A 339 20.91 1.34 13.70
CA TYR A 339 21.30 0.01 14.18
C TYR A 339 20.20 -0.67 15.01
N ASP A 340 19.28 0.05 15.65
CA ASP A 340 18.16 -0.52 16.41
C ASP A 340 17.18 -1.27 15.48
N LEU A 341 17.13 -0.84 14.21
CA LEU A 341 16.31 -1.46 13.19
C LEU A 341 17.12 -2.29 12.17
N ASP A 342 18.38 -2.64 12.48
CA ASP A 342 19.26 -3.35 11.56
C ASP A 342 19.43 -2.66 10.20
N LEU A 343 19.30 -1.32 10.14
CA LEU A 343 19.51 -0.55 8.91
C LEU A 343 21.01 -0.30 8.72
N THR A 344 21.62 -1.12 7.90
CA THR A 344 23.10 -1.14 7.69
C THR A 344 23.55 -0.47 6.41
N ASN A 345 22.64 -0.23 5.45
CA ASN A 345 22.92 0.33 4.13
C ASN A 345 22.70 1.84 4.06
N ILE A 346 22.78 2.53 5.20
CA ILE A 346 22.77 3.99 5.35
C ILE A 346 23.85 4.43 6.34
N ALA A 347 23.95 5.71 6.68
CA ALA A 347 24.88 6.18 7.69
C ALA A 347 24.67 5.43 9.02
N LYS A 348 25.75 4.92 9.63
CA LYS A 348 25.64 4.17 10.90
C LYS A 348 25.09 4.99 12.05
N SER A 349 25.29 6.31 12.01
CA SER A 349 24.81 7.29 12.97
C SER A 349 23.42 7.84 12.61
N ALA A 350 22.80 7.37 11.53
CA ALA A 350 21.51 7.87 11.07
C ALA A 350 20.44 7.75 12.15
N GLN A 351 19.60 8.77 12.23
CA GLN A 351 18.49 8.87 13.18
C GLN A 351 17.18 8.43 12.50
N ILE A 352 16.38 7.70 13.24
CA ILE A 352 15.08 7.20 12.79
C ILE A 352 13.99 7.89 13.60
N TYR A 353 12.98 8.39 12.92
CA TYR A 353 11.76 8.91 13.52
C TYR A 353 10.56 8.16 12.99
N VAL A 354 9.81 7.52 13.86
CA VAL A 354 8.54 6.86 13.54
C VAL A 354 7.43 7.76 14.09
N LEU A 355 6.50 8.18 13.23
CA LEU A 355 5.40 9.07 13.62
C LEU A 355 4.50 8.38 14.67
N PRO A 356 3.78 9.18 15.50
CA PRO A 356 2.83 8.66 16.49
C PRO A 356 1.65 7.97 15.81
N CYS A 357 1.07 6.96 16.45
CA CYS A 357 -0.18 6.34 16.05
C CYS A 357 -1.37 7.03 16.75
N ILE A 358 -2.47 7.24 16.02
CA ILE A 358 -3.70 7.80 16.61
C ILE A 358 -4.32 6.78 17.57
N ALA A 359 -4.42 5.51 17.15
CA ALA A 359 -4.97 4.43 17.97
C ALA A 359 -4.65 3.04 17.36
N GLY A 360 -5.11 1.96 18.00
CA GLY A 360 -4.80 0.58 17.62
C GLY A 360 -5.11 0.16 16.19
N HIS A 361 -6.06 0.81 15.51
CA HIS A 361 -6.37 0.57 14.10
C HIS A 361 -6.17 1.82 13.22
N VAL A 362 -5.79 2.95 13.79
CA VAL A 362 -5.55 4.21 13.08
C VAL A 362 -4.12 4.63 13.33
N GLY A 363 -3.26 4.40 12.37
CA GLY A 363 -1.82 4.42 12.53
C GLY A 363 -1.13 5.76 12.33
N ALA A 364 0.20 5.67 12.20
CA ALA A 364 1.08 6.78 11.88
C ALA A 364 0.90 7.26 10.42
N ASP A 365 0.39 6.42 9.53
CA ASP A 365 -0.05 6.77 8.19
C ASP A 365 -1.21 7.78 8.22
N ALA A 366 -2.25 7.51 9.00
CA ALA A 366 -3.36 8.44 9.20
C ALA A 366 -2.91 9.75 9.90
N ALA A 367 -1.97 9.67 10.85
CA ALA A 367 -1.35 10.84 11.44
C ALA A 367 -0.62 11.68 10.39
N ALA A 368 0.13 11.04 9.49
CA ALA A 368 0.81 11.71 8.40
C ALA A 368 -0.17 12.36 7.40
N VAL A 369 -1.29 11.70 7.12
CA VAL A 369 -2.39 12.29 6.32
C VAL A 369 -2.97 13.53 7.03
N ALA A 370 -3.17 13.47 8.35
CA ALA A 370 -3.62 14.63 9.11
C ALA A 370 -2.60 15.79 9.06
N LEU A 371 -1.31 15.49 9.08
CA LEU A 371 -0.24 16.48 8.92
C LEU A 371 -0.19 17.07 7.50
N SER A 372 -0.42 16.25 6.48
CA SER A 372 -0.43 16.67 5.09
C SER A 372 -1.64 17.53 4.75
N GLU A 373 -2.85 17.10 5.14
CA GLU A 373 -4.10 17.72 4.70
C GLU A 373 -4.72 18.71 5.70
N GLU A 374 -4.20 18.75 6.93
CA GLU A 374 -4.52 19.72 7.97
C GLU A 374 -6.03 19.95 8.21
N PRO A 375 -6.85 18.88 8.40
CA PRO A 375 -8.31 19.04 8.54
C PRO A 375 -8.71 19.96 9.71
N GLY A 376 -7.91 19.99 10.78
CA GLY A 376 -8.14 20.84 11.95
C GLY A 376 -7.82 22.34 11.75
N LYS A 377 -7.28 22.75 10.61
CA LYS A 377 -6.94 24.15 10.30
C LYS A 377 -7.94 24.80 9.32
N SER A 378 -8.98 24.09 8.87
CA SER A 378 -10.01 24.60 7.98
C SER A 378 -11.31 24.83 8.74
N ASP A 379 -12.04 25.91 8.45
CA ASP A 379 -13.38 26.09 8.92
C ASP A 379 -14.39 25.21 8.15
N ASP A 380 -14.05 24.87 6.88
CA ASP A 380 -14.80 23.88 6.11
C ASP A 380 -14.68 22.50 6.78
N LEU A 381 -15.79 21.78 6.81
CA LEU A 381 -15.82 20.39 7.26
C LEU A 381 -15.24 19.48 6.16
N VAL A 382 -14.03 18.97 6.41
CA VAL A 382 -13.25 18.18 5.47
C VAL A 382 -13.36 16.70 5.81
N LEU A 383 -13.80 15.90 4.84
CA LEU A 383 -13.71 14.44 4.90
C LEU A 383 -12.47 14.00 4.11
N ILE A 384 -11.54 13.35 4.76
CA ILE A 384 -10.36 12.76 4.13
C ILE A 384 -10.52 11.24 4.17
N VAL A 385 -10.32 10.60 3.03
CA VAL A 385 -10.42 9.15 2.88
C VAL A 385 -9.11 8.66 2.26
N ASP A 386 -8.27 8.04 3.06
CA ASP A 386 -7.09 7.33 2.57
C ASP A 386 -7.50 5.91 2.19
N VAL A 387 -7.55 5.66 0.87
CA VAL A 387 -8.07 4.41 0.32
C VAL A 387 -6.94 3.41 0.11
N GLY A 388 -6.94 2.36 0.92
CA GLY A 388 -6.01 1.24 0.85
C GLY A 388 -6.70 -0.09 1.13
N THR A 389 -5.95 -1.08 1.54
CA THR A 389 -6.47 -2.38 2.04
C THR A 389 -7.34 -2.18 3.30
N ASN A 390 -6.97 -1.20 4.13
CA ASN A 390 -7.88 -0.55 5.08
C ASN A 390 -8.09 0.88 4.60
N ALA A 391 -9.23 1.46 4.90
CA ALA A 391 -9.46 2.87 4.66
C ALA A 391 -9.39 3.61 5.99
N GLU A 392 -8.43 4.52 6.08
CA GLU A 392 -8.32 5.48 7.17
C GLU A 392 -9.15 6.71 6.80
N ILE A 393 -10.09 7.05 7.67
CA ILE A 393 -11.07 8.12 7.42
C ILE A 393 -10.90 9.17 8.51
N LEU A 394 -10.69 10.43 8.10
CA LEU A 394 -10.67 11.57 9.01
C LEU A 394 -11.79 12.53 8.61
N LEU A 395 -12.49 13.06 9.61
CA LEU A 395 -13.49 14.10 9.43
C LEU A 395 -13.24 15.22 10.43
N GLY A 396 -13.08 16.44 9.95
CA GLY A 396 -12.81 17.52 10.88
C GLY A 396 -12.84 18.93 10.30
N ASN A 397 -12.80 19.87 11.22
CA ASN A 397 -12.59 21.28 11.00
C ASN A 397 -11.86 21.88 12.23
N THR A 398 -11.76 23.21 12.31
CA THR A 398 -11.13 23.92 13.45
C THR A 398 -11.73 23.58 14.82
N SER A 399 -12.94 23.05 14.90
CA SER A 399 -13.60 22.72 16.17
C SER A 399 -13.24 21.34 16.71
N ARG A 400 -13.07 20.35 15.84
CA ARG A 400 -12.83 18.94 16.21
C ARG A 400 -12.39 18.13 15.02
N VAL A 401 -11.53 17.15 15.25
CA VAL A 401 -11.14 16.14 14.27
C VAL A 401 -11.43 14.75 14.80
N LEU A 402 -12.11 13.95 14.00
CA LEU A 402 -12.43 12.54 14.27
C LEU A 402 -11.65 11.65 13.29
N ALA A 403 -11.34 10.42 13.72
CA ALA A 403 -10.74 9.40 12.87
C ALA A 403 -11.35 8.03 13.12
N CYS A 404 -11.46 7.23 12.08
CA CYS A 404 -11.76 5.80 12.17
C CYS A 404 -11.00 5.02 11.10
N SER A 405 -10.91 3.70 11.27
CA SER A 405 -10.46 2.77 10.25
C SER A 405 -11.59 1.84 9.85
N SER A 406 -11.76 1.61 8.56
CA SER A 406 -12.76 0.70 8.00
C SER A 406 -12.11 -0.42 7.21
N PRO A 407 -12.51 -1.69 7.42
CA PRO A 407 -11.93 -2.84 6.75
C PRO A 407 -12.49 -2.98 5.33
N THR A 408 -11.88 -2.30 4.35
CA THR A 408 -12.29 -2.35 2.94
C THR A 408 -11.84 -3.63 2.25
N GLY A 409 -10.77 -4.24 2.72
CA GLY A 409 -10.14 -5.38 2.07
C GLY A 409 -9.42 -4.99 0.77
N PRO A 410 -8.77 -5.93 0.09
CA PRO A 410 -7.94 -5.64 -1.08
C PRO A 410 -8.72 -5.58 -2.41
N ALA A 411 -10.06 -5.53 -2.38
CA ALA A 411 -10.90 -5.52 -3.59
C ALA A 411 -10.61 -4.30 -4.48
N PHE A 412 -10.41 -3.13 -3.87
CA PHE A 412 -10.06 -1.90 -4.58
C PHE A 412 -8.67 -1.94 -5.23
N GLU A 413 -7.79 -2.83 -4.77
CA GLU A 413 -6.48 -3.06 -5.39
C GLU A 413 -6.52 -4.14 -6.50
N GLY A 414 -7.71 -4.69 -6.81
CA GLY A 414 -7.91 -5.75 -7.80
C GLY A 414 -7.57 -7.16 -7.31
N ALA A 415 -7.19 -7.35 -6.03
CA ALA A 415 -6.69 -8.64 -5.56
C ALA A 415 -7.77 -9.72 -5.36
N GLN A 416 -9.04 -9.33 -5.16
CA GLN A 416 -10.17 -10.26 -4.99
C GLN A 416 -11.08 -10.32 -6.22
N ILE A 417 -10.65 -9.76 -7.33
CA ILE A 417 -11.41 -9.65 -8.57
C ILE A 417 -10.99 -10.77 -9.53
N SER A 418 -11.95 -11.41 -10.21
CA SER A 418 -11.70 -12.59 -11.05
C SER A 418 -10.71 -12.34 -12.19
N SER A 419 -10.85 -11.19 -12.89
CA SER A 419 -9.89 -10.70 -13.89
C SER A 419 -8.98 -9.61 -13.31
N GLY A 420 -8.91 -9.51 -11.98
CA GLY A 420 -8.20 -8.45 -11.30
C GLY A 420 -6.69 -8.69 -11.24
N GLN A 421 -5.96 -7.59 -11.27
CA GLN A 421 -4.53 -7.57 -11.04
C GLN A 421 -4.11 -6.23 -10.42
N ARG A 422 -2.90 -6.19 -9.86
CA ARG A 422 -2.30 -4.93 -9.42
C ARG A 422 -1.89 -4.08 -10.60
N ALA A 423 -1.69 -2.77 -10.36
CA ALA A 423 -1.27 -1.82 -11.37
C ALA A 423 0.07 -2.23 -11.99
N ALA A 424 0.04 -2.60 -13.27
CA ALA A 424 1.19 -2.99 -14.08
C ALA A 424 0.91 -2.68 -15.55
N PRO A 425 1.92 -2.53 -16.42
CA PRO A 425 1.70 -2.37 -17.85
C PRO A 425 0.78 -3.46 -18.42
N GLY A 426 -0.18 -3.06 -19.25
CA GLY A 426 -1.20 -3.94 -19.83
C GLY A 426 -2.45 -4.17 -18.96
N ALA A 427 -2.49 -3.71 -17.70
CA ALA A 427 -3.69 -3.70 -16.89
C ALA A 427 -4.66 -2.62 -17.36
N ILE A 428 -5.95 -2.95 -17.53
CA ILE A 428 -7.01 -1.97 -17.81
C ILE A 428 -7.13 -1.06 -16.59
N GLU A 429 -6.93 0.25 -16.81
CA GLU A 429 -6.98 1.26 -15.74
C GLU A 429 -8.15 2.24 -15.88
N ARG A 430 -8.64 2.43 -17.09
CA ARG A 430 -9.79 3.26 -17.44
C ARG A 430 -10.75 2.46 -18.28
N ILE A 431 -12.04 2.66 -18.05
CA ILE A 431 -13.09 2.03 -18.82
C ILE A 431 -14.29 2.96 -18.94
N GLU A 432 -14.90 2.98 -20.11
CA GLU A 432 -16.15 3.64 -20.38
C GLU A 432 -17.07 2.65 -21.12
N ILE A 433 -18.35 2.69 -20.86
CA ILE A 433 -19.35 1.86 -21.54
C ILE A 433 -20.37 2.78 -22.20
N ASP A 434 -20.45 2.70 -23.51
CA ASP A 434 -21.46 3.49 -24.27
C ASP A 434 -22.87 3.12 -23.81
N PRO A 435 -23.69 4.09 -23.33
CA PRO A 435 -24.99 3.77 -22.74
C PRO A 435 -26.05 3.32 -23.78
N VAL A 436 -25.78 3.46 -25.09
CA VAL A 436 -26.69 3.05 -26.16
C VAL A 436 -26.28 1.70 -26.73
N THR A 437 -25.03 1.57 -27.19
CA THR A 437 -24.52 0.32 -27.79
C THR A 437 -24.16 -0.74 -26.79
N LYS A 438 -23.89 -0.35 -25.53
CA LYS A 438 -23.39 -1.18 -24.46
C LYS A 438 -21.99 -1.77 -24.71
N GLU A 439 -21.23 -1.16 -25.64
CA GLU A 439 -19.86 -1.56 -25.95
C GLU A 439 -18.88 -0.84 -25.01
N PRO A 440 -17.88 -1.55 -24.49
CA PRO A 440 -16.83 -0.94 -23.67
C PRO A 440 -15.71 -0.40 -24.54
N ARG A 441 -15.10 0.70 -24.09
CA ARG A 441 -13.75 1.12 -24.49
C ARG A 441 -12.89 1.28 -23.25
N PHE A 442 -11.62 1.05 -23.37
CA PHE A 442 -10.73 1.06 -22.22
C PHE A 442 -9.31 1.50 -22.57
N ARG A 443 -8.57 1.92 -21.56
CA ARG A 443 -7.12 2.18 -21.66
C ARG A 443 -6.38 1.25 -20.69
N VAL A 444 -5.15 0.94 -21.07
CA VAL A 444 -4.26 0.12 -20.24
C VAL A 444 -3.10 0.95 -19.71
N ILE A 445 -2.57 0.57 -18.56
CA ILE A 445 -1.35 1.18 -18.03
C ILE A 445 -0.21 1.00 -19.03
N GLY A 446 0.43 2.12 -19.38
CA GLY A 446 1.51 2.17 -20.36
C GLY A 446 1.08 2.67 -21.73
N SER A 447 -0.22 2.97 -21.93
CA SER A 447 -0.73 3.59 -23.17
C SER A 447 -1.82 4.59 -22.86
N ASP A 448 -1.74 5.78 -23.49
CA ASP A 448 -2.80 6.80 -23.41
C ASP A 448 -3.89 6.65 -24.49
N ILE A 449 -3.74 5.67 -25.38
CA ILE A 449 -4.65 5.41 -26.50
C ILE A 449 -5.81 4.54 -26.00
N TRP A 450 -7.06 4.86 -26.41
CA TRP A 450 -8.22 4.05 -26.12
C TRP A 450 -8.31 2.82 -27.03
N SER A 451 -8.95 1.76 -26.57
CA SER A 451 -9.05 0.47 -27.27
C SER A 451 -9.80 0.51 -28.61
N ASP A 452 -10.58 1.56 -28.85
CA ASP A 452 -11.32 1.84 -30.09
C ASP A 452 -10.59 2.85 -31.01
N GLU A 453 -9.42 3.32 -30.63
CA GLU A 453 -8.61 4.27 -31.40
C GLU A 453 -7.53 3.58 -32.25
N GLU A 454 -7.15 4.21 -33.37
CA GLU A 454 -6.06 3.74 -34.23
C GLU A 454 -4.72 3.78 -33.45
N GLY A 455 -3.91 2.73 -33.62
CA GLY A 455 -2.60 2.61 -32.95
C GLY A 455 -2.65 1.90 -31.59
N PHE A 456 -3.82 1.55 -31.05
CA PHE A 456 -3.92 0.86 -29.77
C PHE A 456 -3.21 -0.51 -29.78
N ALA A 457 -3.38 -1.27 -30.84
CA ALA A 457 -2.75 -2.59 -30.98
C ALA A 457 -1.22 -2.53 -30.98
N GLU A 458 -0.65 -1.54 -31.68
CA GLU A 458 0.80 -1.31 -31.71
C GLU A 458 1.31 -0.83 -30.32
N ALA A 459 0.61 0.10 -29.69
CA ALA A 459 1.00 0.64 -28.38
C ALA A 459 0.96 -0.43 -27.27
N THR A 460 0.10 -1.42 -27.39
CA THR A 460 -0.06 -2.49 -26.39
C THR A 460 0.64 -3.80 -26.77
N ALA A 461 1.28 -3.88 -27.94
CA ALA A 461 1.92 -5.10 -28.43
C ALA A 461 2.98 -5.67 -27.47
N ALA A 462 3.72 -4.83 -26.76
CA ALA A 462 4.76 -5.25 -25.82
C ALA A 462 4.21 -5.73 -24.46
N SER A 463 3.16 -5.10 -23.95
CA SER A 463 2.56 -5.39 -22.65
C SER A 463 1.43 -6.44 -22.73
N GLY A 464 0.73 -6.45 -23.85
CA GLY A 464 -0.55 -7.13 -23.99
C GLY A 464 -1.65 -6.47 -23.15
N ILE A 465 -2.82 -7.13 -23.13
CA ILE A 465 -3.93 -6.79 -22.21
C ILE A 465 -4.01 -7.94 -21.22
N THR A 466 -3.80 -7.67 -19.92
CA THR A 466 -3.48 -8.72 -18.94
C THR A 466 -4.53 -8.90 -17.86
N GLY A 467 -5.32 -7.86 -17.55
CA GLY A 467 -6.35 -7.89 -16.53
C GLY A 467 -6.91 -6.50 -16.23
N ILE A 468 -7.57 -6.32 -15.10
CA ILE A 468 -8.14 -5.03 -14.65
C ILE A 468 -7.45 -4.63 -13.35
N CYS A 469 -6.89 -3.42 -13.27
CA CYS A 469 -6.35 -2.91 -12.02
C CYS A 469 -7.46 -2.24 -11.16
N GLY A 470 -7.09 -1.80 -9.96
CA GLY A 470 -8.03 -1.26 -8.99
C GLY A 470 -8.87 -0.08 -9.51
N SER A 471 -8.24 0.92 -10.16
CA SER A 471 -9.00 2.04 -10.76
C SER A 471 -9.94 1.54 -11.87
N GLY A 472 -9.48 0.60 -12.69
CA GLY A 472 -10.29 0.03 -13.76
C GLY A 472 -11.53 -0.72 -13.27
N ILE A 473 -11.43 -1.51 -12.17
CA ILE A 473 -12.62 -2.21 -11.65
C ILE A 473 -13.64 -1.26 -11.04
N ILE A 474 -13.20 -0.19 -10.37
CA ILE A 474 -14.12 0.85 -9.85
C ILE A 474 -14.87 1.50 -11.01
N GLU A 475 -14.16 1.91 -12.07
CA GLU A 475 -14.81 2.49 -13.25
C GLU A 475 -15.71 1.49 -13.94
N ALA A 476 -15.28 0.24 -14.12
CA ALA A 476 -16.09 -0.82 -14.73
C ALA A 476 -17.43 -1.02 -14.02
N VAL A 477 -17.43 -1.15 -12.69
CA VAL A 477 -18.66 -1.35 -11.91
C VAL A 477 -19.55 -0.11 -11.94
N ALA A 478 -18.95 1.10 -11.87
CA ALA A 478 -19.70 2.33 -11.99
C ALA A 478 -20.33 2.52 -13.38
N GLU A 479 -19.60 2.21 -14.45
CA GLU A 479 -20.08 2.29 -15.83
C GLU A 479 -21.16 1.25 -16.13
N LEU A 480 -21.10 0.04 -15.56
CA LEU A 480 -22.20 -0.92 -15.61
C LEU A 480 -23.51 -0.34 -15.02
N ARG A 481 -23.39 0.44 -13.94
CA ARG A 481 -24.54 1.11 -13.30
C ARG A 481 -25.06 2.26 -14.15
N ILE A 482 -24.16 3.08 -14.74
CA ILE A 482 -24.50 4.21 -15.62
C ILE A 482 -25.14 3.71 -16.90
N ALA A 483 -24.59 2.67 -17.50
CA ALA A 483 -25.11 2.08 -18.73
C ALA A 483 -26.42 1.27 -18.54
N GLY A 484 -26.91 1.10 -17.30
CA GLY A 484 -28.11 0.31 -17.01
C GLY A 484 -27.96 -1.18 -17.24
N LEU A 485 -26.72 -1.69 -17.22
CA LEU A 485 -26.38 -3.11 -17.31
C LEU A 485 -26.47 -3.80 -15.96
N MET A 486 -26.49 -3.01 -14.89
CA MET A 486 -26.55 -3.43 -13.51
C MET A 486 -27.61 -2.61 -12.76
N ASP A 487 -28.40 -3.24 -11.89
CA ASP A 487 -29.37 -2.56 -11.04
C ASP A 487 -28.72 -1.92 -9.78
N GLU A 488 -29.53 -1.23 -8.97
CA GLU A 488 -29.08 -0.60 -7.73
C GLU A 488 -28.57 -1.61 -6.66
N ASN A 489 -28.97 -2.86 -6.75
CA ASN A 489 -28.55 -3.94 -5.84
C ASN A 489 -27.29 -4.65 -6.33
N GLY A 490 -26.74 -4.22 -7.46
CA GLY A 490 -25.55 -4.79 -8.05
C GLY A 490 -25.80 -6.06 -8.90
N LEU A 491 -27.05 -6.34 -9.31
CA LEU A 491 -27.36 -7.48 -10.16
C LEU A 491 -27.14 -7.13 -11.63
N ILE A 492 -26.32 -7.91 -12.33
CA ILE A 492 -26.15 -7.81 -13.80
C ILE A 492 -27.32 -8.50 -14.49
N GLY A 493 -27.95 -7.81 -15.45
CA GLY A 493 -29.02 -8.35 -16.26
C GLY A 493 -28.55 -9.37 -17.28
N SER A 494 -29.48 -10.22 -17.76
CA SER A 494 -29.24 -11.14 -18.87
C SER A 494 -29.01 -10.39 -20.20
N ALA A 495 -28.48 -11.07 -21.20
CA ALA A 495 -28.31 -10.51 -22.55
C ALA A 495 -29.64 -9.96 -23.12
N GLU A 496 -30.75 -10.66 -22.87
CA GLU A 496 -32.09 -10.23 -23.28
C GLU A 496 -32.54 -8.96 -22.54
N ALA A 497 -32.32 -8.90 -21.21
CA ALA A 497 -32.73 -7.79 -20.37
C ALA A 497 -31.87 -6.52 -20.59
N THR A 498 -30.59 -6.68 -20.92
CA THR A 498 -29.64 -5.58 -21.14
C THR A 498 -29.53 -5.15 -22.60
N GLY A 499 -30.00 -5.99 -23.54
CA GLY A 499 -29.91 -5.74 -24.97
C GLY A 499 -28.51 -5.91 -25.57
N THR A 500 -27.60 -6.58 -24.86
CA THR A 500 -26.22 -6.81 -25.37
C THR A 500 -25.76 -8.24 -25.16
N ALA A 501 -25.07 -8.79 -26.17
CA ALA A 501 -24.41 -10.11 -26.11
C ALA A 501 -23.21 -10.14 -25.14
N ARG A 502 -22.76 -8.98 -24.66
CA ARG A 502 -21.66 -8.89 -23.66
C ARG A 502 -22.10 -9.28 -22.25
N SER A 503 -23.43 -9.31 -21.97
CA SER A 503 -23.97 -9.96 -20.77
C SER A 503 -24.02 -11.47 -20.98
N ILE A 504 -23.04 -12.18 -20.46
CA ILE A 504 -22.86 -13.63 -20.65
C ILE A 504 -23.34 -14.40 -19.42
N PRO A 505 -24.01 -15.58 -19.59
CA PRO A 505 -24.40 -16.41 -18.46
C PRO A 505 -23.20 -16.92 -17.68
N GLU A 506 -23.28 -16.86 -16.34
CA GLU A 506 -22.32 -17.42 -15.40
C GLU A 506 -23.06 -18.14 -14.26
N GLY A 507 -23.19 -19.45 -14.35
CA GLY A 507 -23.94 -20.24 -13.39
C GLY A 507 -25.41 -19.79 -13.29
N ARG A 508 -25.79 -19.19 -12.16
CA ARG A 508 -27.14 -18.64 -11.91
C ARG A 508 -27.22 -17.12 -12.11
N THR A 509 -26.12 -16.49 -12.47
CA THR A 509 -25.97 -15.05 -12.62
C THR A 509 -25.42 -14.71 -14.00
N HIS A 510 -25.02 -13.47 -14.20
CA HIS A 510 -24.42 -13.00 -15.44
C HIS A 510 -23.14 -12.24 -15.14
N SER A 511 -22.23 -12.24 -16.11
CA SER A 511 -20.99 -11.47 -16.14
C SER A 511 -20.98 -10.55 -17.33
N TYR A 512 -20.27 -9.44 -17.25
CA TYR A 512 -20.11 -8.54 -18.39
C TYR A 512 -18.72 -8.76 -19.02
N LEU A 513 -18.70 -9.00 -20.34
CA LEU A 513 -17.48 -9.23 -21.12
C LEU A 513 -16.86 -7.88 -21.51
N VAL A 514 -15.73 -7.56 -20.90
CA VAL A 514 -14.95 -6.33 -21.21
C VAL A 514 -14.08 -6.53 -22.44
N TYR A 515 -13.29 -7.63 -22.45
CA TYR A 515 -12.35 -7.92 -23.53
C TYR A 515 -12.27 -9.44 -23.76
N ASP A 516 -12.22 -9.84 -25.03
CA ASP A 516 -12.00 -11.23 -25.43
C ASP A 516 -10.80 -11.32 -26.36
N GLY A 517 -9.64 -11.68 -25.82
CA GLY A 517 -8.39 -11.90 -26.56
C GLY A 517 -8.14 -13.35 -26.92
N THR A 518 -9.12 -14.26 -26.71
CA THR A 518 -8.91 -15.71 -26.87
C THR A 518 -8.58 -16.12 -28.29
N ALA A 519 -9.01 -15.36 -29.30
CA ALA A 519 -8.67 -15.60 -30.70
C ALA A 519 -7.16 -15.49 -30.96
N ASP A 520 -6.47 -14.62 -30.23
CA ASP A 520 -5.04 -14.37 -30.35
C ASP A 520 -4.24 -15.01 -29.19
N GLY A 521 -4.85 -15.93 -28.45
CA GLY A 521 -4.22 -16.58 -27.30
C GLY A 521 -4.09 -15.71 -26.05
N GLY A 522 -4.77 -14.56 -26.03
CA GLY A 522 -4.85 -13.63 -24.90
C GLY A 522 -5.92 -14.03 -23.88
N PRO A 523 -6.10 -13.22 -22.80
CA PRO A 523 -7.09 -13.51 -21.78
C PRO A 523 -8.49 -13.10 -22.21
N ARG A 524 -9.46 -13.74 -21.58
CA ARG A 524 -10.84 -13.26 -21.57
C ARG A 524 -11.08 -12.50 -20.27
N ILE A 525 -11.40 -11.21 -20.36
CA ILE A 525 -11.55 -10.32 -19.23
C ILE A 525 -13.03 -10.01 -19.04
N THR A 526 -13.55 -10.37 -17.85
CA THR A 526 -14.94 -10.19 -17.47
C THR A 526 -15.06 -9.50 -16.12
N VAL A 527 -16.18 -8.83 -15.90
CA VAL A 527 -16.64 -8.38 -14.58
C VAL A 527 -17.75 -9.32 -14.15
N THR A 528 -17.52 -10.11 -13.12
CA THR A 528 -18.45 -11.12 -12.62
C THR A 528 -19.38 -10.57 -11.53
N GLN A 529 -20.45 -11.31 -11.22
CA GLN A 529 -21.30 -10.98 -10.07
C GLN A 529 -20.53 -11.04 -8.73
N GLY A 530 -19.53 -11.92 -8.64
CA GLY A 530 -18.64 -12.02 -7.50
C GLY A 530 -17.78 -10.77 -7.32
N ASP A 531 -17.27 -10.21 -8.42
CA ASP A 531 -16.48 -8.98 -8.41
C ASP A 531 -17.30 -7.79 -7.95
N ILE A 532 -18.51 -7.64 -8.47
CA ILE A 532 -19.44 -6.59 -8.01
C ILE A 532 -19.68 -6.71 -6.52
N ARG A 533 -19.91 -7.92 -6.01
CA ARG A 533 -20.11 -8.15 -4.58
C ARG A 533 -18.91 -7.76 -3.74
N ALA A 534 -17.69 -8.05 -4.20
CA ALA A 534 -16.47 -7.64 -3.52
C ALA A 534 -16.36 -6.11 -3.44
N ILE A 535 -16.64 -5.41 -4.55
CA ILE A 535 -16.67 -3.93 -4.57
C ILE A 535 -17.78 -3.37 -3.69
N GLN A 536 -18.98 -3.97 -3.69
CA GLN A 536 -20.07 -3.54 -2.81
C GLN A 536 -19.70 -3.62 -1.33
N LEU A 537 -19.05 -4.71 -0.90
CA LEU A 537 -18.63 -4.88 0.48
C LEU A 537 -17.55 -3.86 0.86
N ALA A 538 -16.56 -3.67 0.01
CA ALA A 538 -15.48 -2.72 0.23
C ALA A 538 -15.99 -1.27 0.35
N LYS A 539 -16.82 -0.82 -0.63
CA LYS A 539 -17.36 0.54 -0.60
C LYS A 539 -18.36 0.77 0.55
N SER A 540 -19.08 -0.30 0.96
CA SER A 540 -20.01 -0.21 2.09
C SER A 540 -19.28 -0.01 3.41
N ALA A 541 -18.14 -0.68 3.60
CA ALA A 541 -17.32 -0.47 4.78
C ALA A 541 -16.78 0.97 4.82
N LEU A 542 -16.30 1.48 3.69
CA LEU A 542 -15.79 2.84 3.58
C LEU A 542 -16.87 3.89 3.87
N TYR A 543 -18.03 3.80 3.19
CA TYR A 543 -19.14 4.73 3.39
C TYR A 543 -19.69 4.69 4.81
N ALA A 544 -19.80 3.49 5.40
CA ALA A 544 -20.27 3.32 6.78
C ALA A 544 -19.35 4.02 7.78
N GLY A 545 -18.03 3.93 7.59
CA GLY A 545 -17.06 4.67 8.40
C GLY A 545 -17.21 6.18 8.28
N ALA A 546 -17.31 6.69 7.05
CA ALA A 546 -17.55 8.13 6.81
C ALA A 546 -18.87 8.62 7.44
N ARG A 547 -19.95 7.86 7.25
CA ARG A 547 -21.27 8.20 7.81
C ARG A 547 -21.28 8.17 9.34
N LEU A 548 -20.56 7.21 9.94
CA LEU A 548 -20.42 7.12 11.38
C LEU A 548 -19.72 8.37 11.95
N LEU A 549 -18.64 8.85 11.32
CA LEU A 549 -17.99 10.09 11.74
C LEU A 549 -18.92 11.31 11.54
N MET A 550 -19.69 11.35 10.47
CA MET A 550 -20.69 12.41 10.25
C MET A 550 -21.77 12.41 11.34
N ASP A 551 -22.26 11.24 11.74
CA ASP A 551 -23.22 11.10 12.84
C ASP A 551 -22.63 11.60 14.18
N GLU A 552 -21.36 11.27 14.47
CA GLU A 552 -20.65 11.76 15.66
C GLU A 552 -20.43 13.27 15.66
N MET A 553 -20.29 13.88 14.49
CA MET A 553 -20.23 15.33 14.30
C MET A 553 -21.63 15.98 14.27
N ASN A 554 -22.70 15.16 14.23
CA ASN A 554 -24.09 15.58 14.08
C ASN A 554 -24.30 16.43 12.81
N VAL A 555 -23.78 15.95 11.66
CA VAL A 555 -23.86 16.62 10.37
C VAL A 555 -24.40 15.66 9.30
N ASP A 556 -25.13 16.22 8.33
CA ASP A 556 -25.65 15.46 7.19
C ASP A 556 -24.85 15.66 5.90
N ARG A 557 -23.95 16.62 5.87
CA ARG A 557 -23.12 16.98 4.71
C ARG A 557 -21.71 17.34 5.15
N VAL A 558 -20.78 17.19 4.21
CA VAL A 558 -19.41 17.69 4.32
C VAL A 558 -19.20 18.77 3.25
N ASP A 559 -18.28 19.71 3.49
CA ASP A 559 -18.03 20.82 2.58
C ASP A 559 -17.08 20.38 1.45
N ARG A 560 -16.15 19.47 1.73
CA ARG A 560 -15.23 18.91 0.74
C ARG A 560 -14.77 17.51 1.11
N VAL A 561 -14.37 16.75 0.09
CA VAL A 561 -13.81 15.41 0.21
C VAL A 561 -12.39 15.40 -0.36
N VAL A 562 -11.47 14.79 0.36
CA VAL A 562 -10.09 14.54 -0.11
C VAL A 562 -9.87 13.04 -0.21
N LEU A 563 -9.59 12.56 -1.41
CA LEU A 563 -9.20 11.17 -1.66
C LEU A 563 -7.68 11.08 -1.58
N ALA A 564 -7.19 10.37 -0.59
CA ALA A 564 -5.78 10.13 -0.34
C ALA A 564 -5.39 8.68 -0.70
N GLY A 565 -4.09 8.39 -0.61
CA GLY A 565 -3.50 7.10 -0.94
C GLY A 565 -3.09 6.98 -2.40
N ALA A 566 -2.20 6.04 -2.68
CA ALA A 566 -1.72 5.77 -4.05
C ALA A 566 -2.86 5.45 -5.01
N PHE A 567 -3.89 4.82 -4.48
CA PHE A 567 -5.08 4.44 -5.20
C PHE A 567 -6.05 5.62 -5.37
N GLY A 568 -6.24 6.44 -4.32
CA GLY A 568 -7.11 7.62 -4.34
C GLY A 568 -6.74 8.64 -5.44
N ALA A 569 -5.46 8.72 -5.80
CA ALA A 569 -4.98 9.59 -6.89
C ALA A 569 -5.49 9.19 -8.29
N HIS A 570 -5.92 7.96 -8.46
CA HIS A 570 -6.33 7.42 -9.76
C HIS A 570 -7.82 7.12 -9.85
N ILE A 571 -8.58 7.30 -8.77
CA ILE A 571 -10.04 7.12 -8.77
C ILE A 571 -10.69 8.35 -9.39
N SER A 572 -11.59 8.12 -10.32
CA SER A 572 -12.46 9.16 -10.85
C SER A 572 -13.49 9.56 -9.78
N SER A 573 -13.53 10.85 -9.41
CA SER A 573 -14.48 11.39 -8.43
C SER A 573 -15.93 11.08 -8.80
N LYS A 574 -16.28 11.16 -10.10
CA LYS A 574 -17.59 10.78 -10.63
C LYS A 574 -17.91 9.31 -10.30
N HIS A 575 -17.02 8.41 -10.60
CA HIS A 575 -17.23 6.97 -10.40
C HIS A 575 -17.24 6.59 -8.92
N ALA A 576 -16.43 7.25 -8.08
CA ALA A 576 -16.48 7.09 -6.62
C ALA A 576 -17.86 7.46 -6.05
N MET A 577 -18.45 8.55 -6.52
CA MET A 577 -19.81 8.96 -6.12
C MET A 577 -20.89 8.03 -6.70
N VAL A 578 -20.76 7.57 -7.96
CA VAL A 578 -21.69 6.60 -8.58
C VAL A 578 -21.75 5.32 -7.79
N LEU A 579 -20.61 4.83 -7.32
CA LEU A 579 -20.56 3.66 -6.44
C LEU A 579 -21.08 3.94 -5.03
N GLY A 580 -21.09 5.20 -4.57
CA GLY A 580 -21.33 5.56 -3.19
C GLY A 580 -20.14 5.15 -2.29
N MET A 581 -18.92 5.40 -2.75
CA MET A 581 -17.71 5.29 -1.93
C MET A 581 -17.56 6.48 -0.99
N ILE A 582 -18.03 7.64 -1.42
CA ILE A 582 -17.97 8.92 -0.71
C ILE A 582 -19.35 9.54 -0.61
N PRO A 583 -19.62 10.41 0.40
CA PRO A 583 -20.84 11.18 0.49
C PRO A 583 -21.06 12.07 -0.73
N ASP A 584 -22.33 12.44 -0.96
CA ASP A 584 -22.72 13.31 -2.07
C ASP A 584 -22.26 14.75 -1.86
N VAL A 585 -21.37 15.22 -2.73
CA VAL A 585 -20.84 16.60 -2.76
C VAL A 585 -20.68 17.05 -4.21
N PRO A 586 -20.67 18.37 -4.52
CA PRO A 586 -20.30 18.82 -5.85
C PRO A 586 -18.94 18.27 -6.28
N LEU A 587 -18.78 17.85 -7.54
CA LEU A 587 -17.53 17.22 -8.03
C LEU A 587 -16.31 18.13 -7.91
N ASP A 588 -16.48 19.45 -7.99
CA ASP A 588 -15.43 20.44 -7.80
C ASP A 588 -14.98 20.57 -6.32
N LYS A 589 -15.68 19.91 -5.41
CA LYS A 589 -15.34 19.79 -3.99
C LYS A 589 -14.67 18.44 -3.63
N VAL A 590 -14.42 17.59 -4.62
CA VAL A 590 -13.68 16.35 -4.45
C VAL A 590 -12.26 16.52 -4.99
N PHE A 591 -11.28 16.40 -4.11
CA PHE A 591 -9.86 16.60 -4.41
C PHE A 591 -9.08 15.28 -4.27
N SER A 592 -7.99 15.18 -4.99
CA SER A 592 -7.03 14.09 -4.81
C SER A 592 -5.75 14.60 -4.18
N ALA A 593 -5.35 14.03 -3.05
CA ALA A 593 -4.11 14.35 -2.35
C ALA A 593 -2.93 13.43 -2.76
N GLY A 594 -3.17 12.43 -3.61
CA GLY A 594 -2.14 11.46 -3.93
C GLY A 594 -1.67 10.69 -2.70
N ASN A 595 -0.38 10.42 -2.60
CA ASN A 595 0.21 9.79 -1.42
C ASN A 595 0.34 10.80 -0.26
N ALA A 596 -0.76 11.13 0.41
CA ALA A 596 -0.78 12.06 1.54
C ALA A 596 0.06 11.56 2.73
N ALA A 597 0.06 10.25 3.00
CA ALA A 597 0.90 9.65 4.04
C ALA A 597 2.39 9.84 3.75
N GLY A 598 2.84 9.58 2.52
CA GLY A 598 4.22 9.85 2.09
C GLY A 598 4.56 11.34 2.10
N THR A 599 3.60 12.22 1.78
CA THR A 599 3.75 13.68 1.90
C THR A 599 3.95 14.09 3.35
N GLY A 600 3.13 13.57 4.28
CA GLY A 600 3.28 13.81 5.72
C GLY A 600 4.60 13.31 6.28
N ALA A 601 5.08 12.15 5.80
CA ALA A 601 6.42 11.65 6.14
C ALA A 601 7.54 12.63 5.71
N ARG A 602 7.42 13.18 4.49
CA ARG A 602 8.37 14.21 4.00
C ARG A 602 8.28 15.52 4.80
N ILE A 603 7.08 15.96 5.16
CA ILE A 603 6.90 17.15 6.02
C ILE A 603 7.62 16.92 7.35
N ALA A 604 7.41 15.77 8.00
CA ALA A 604 8.08 15.43 9.26
C ALA A 604 9.61 15.24 9.11
N LEU A 605 10.09 14.83 7.93
CA LEU A 605 11.51 14.73 7.62
C LEU A 605 12.15 16.12 7.47
N CYS A 606 11.49 17.01 6.74
CA CYS A 606 12.03 18.31 6.35
C CYS A 606 11.77 19.42 7.36
N ASN A 607 10.90 19.18 8.36
CA ASN A 607 10.54 20.23 9.33
C ASN A 607 10.34 19.64 10.74
N VAL A 608 11.22 20.02 11.65
CA VAL A 608 11.21 19.56 13.05
C VAL A 608 10.01 20.12 13.83
N GLY A 609 9.54 21.31 13.48
CA GLY A 609 8.33 21.90 14.07
C GLY A 609 7.09 21.08 13.77
N SER A 610 7.04 20.49 12.57
CA SER A 610 5.95 19.59 12.15
C SER A 610 5.90 18.29 12.95
N ARG A 611 7.03 17.80 13.49
CA ARG A 611 7.04 16.65 14.41
C ARG A 611 6.34 16.99 15.73
N ARG A 612 6.59 18.16 16.29
CA ARG A 612 5.89 18.66 17.49
C ARG A 612 4.41 18.87 17.22
N GLU A 613 4.08 19.42 16.06
CA GLU A 613 2.70 19.67 15.66
C GLU A 613 1.91 18.37 15.54
N ILE A 614 2.45 17.34 14.86
CA ILE A 614 1.72 16.09 14.69
C ILE A 614 1.52 15.34 16.00
N GLU A 615 2.50 15.37 16.91
CA GLU A 615 2.35 14.79 18.25
C GLU A 615 1.23 15.48 19.04
N ARG A 616 1.12 16.81 18.93
CA ARG A 616 0.02 17.58 19.53
C ARG A 616 -1.33 17.22 18.87
N VAL A 617 -1.40 17.24 17.54
CA VAL A 617 -2.62 16.98 16.76
C VAL A 617 -3.16 15.58 17.02
N VAL A 618 -2.29 14.57 17.07
CA VAL A 618 -2.70 13.19 17.36
C VAL A 618 -3.37 13.06 18.72
N GLY A 619 -2.89 13.83 19.73
CA GLY A 619 -3.52 13.89 21.06
C GLY A 619 -4.91 14.52 21.07
N GLU A 620 -5.25 15.33 20.06
CA GLU A 620 -6.54 16.02 19.94
C GLU A 620 -7.54 15.26 19.04
N ILE A 621 -7.07 14.35 18.18
CA ILE A 621 -7.93 13.55 17.31
C ILE A 621 -8.72 12.54 18.15
N THR A 622 -10.03 12.54 18.01
CA THR A 622 -10.90 11.55 18.66
C THR A 622 -11.10 10.35 17.74
N LYS A 623 -10.67 9.18 18.17
CA LYS A 623 -10.95 7.93 17.45
C LYS A 623 -12.37 7.47 17.70
N VAL A 624 -13.05 7.03 16.63
CA VAL A 624 -14.32 6.29 16.67
C VAL A 624 -14.04 4.83 16.29
N GLU A 625 -14.43 3.90 17.18
CA GLU A 625 -14.13 2.47 16.97
C GLU A 625 -15.26 1.79 16.20
N THR A 626 -15.04 1.56 14.91
CA THR A 626 -16.04 0.96 14.00
C THR A 626 -16.45 -0.46 14.40
N ALA A 627 -15.57 -1.21 15.06
CA ALA A 627 -15.81 -2.59 15.44
C ALA A 627 -16.89 -2.78 16.55
N ILE A 628 -17.13 -1.74 17.35
CA ILE A 628 -18.08 -1.79 18.48
C ILE A 628 -19.30 -0.87 18.33
N GLU A 629 -19.30 0.01 17.31
CA GLU A 629 -20.38 0.95 17.07
C GLU A 629 -21.58 0.26 16.39
N PRO A 630 -22.75 0.16 17.06
CA PRO A 630 -23.91 -0.54 16.50
C PRO A 630 -24.39 0.07 15.17
N LYS A 631 -24.35 1.39 15.04
CA LYS A 631 -24.76 2.11 13.81
C LYS A 631 -23.89 1.78 12.60
N PHE A 632 -22.64 1.32 12.80
CA PHE A 632 -21.78 0.94 11.68
C PHE A 632 -22.43 -0.15 10.82
N GLN A 633 -23.03 -1.16 11.45
CA GLN A 633 -23.70 -2.25 10.72
C GLN A 633 -24.91 -1.76 9.94
N ASP A 634 -25.70 -0.83 10.49
CA ASP A 634 -26.87 -0.25 9.80
C ASP A 634 -26.42 0.55 8.57
N HIS A 635 -25.40 1.39 8.71
CA HIS A 635 -24.80 2.14 7.61
C HIS A 635 -24.20 1.22 6.55
N PHE A 636 -23.51 0.17 6.97
CA PHE A 636 -22.92 -0.83 6.08
C PHE A 636 -23.98 -1.51 5.20
N VAL A 637 -25.10 -1.93 5.81
CA VAL A 637 -26.22 -2.56 5.07
C VAL A 637 -26.88 -1.58 4.10
N ALA A 638 -27.12 -0.34 4.53
CA ALA A 638 -27.72 0.68 3.67
C ALA A 638 -26.79 1.04 2.49
N ALA A 639 -25.50 1.09 2.74
CA ALA A 639 -24.48 1.38 1.74
C ALA A 639 -24.24 0.24 0.74
N ASN A 640 -24.81 -0.96 0.88
CA ASN A 640 -24.67 -2.02 -0.14
C ASN A 640 -25.34 -1.69 -1.47
N ALA A 641 -26.39 -0.86 -1.49
CA ALA A 641 -26.97 -0.36 -2.73
C ALA A 641 -26.04 0.63 -3.45
N ILE A 642 -26.18 0.78 -4.75
CA ILE A 642 -25.31 1.63 -5.59
C ILE A 642 -26.14 2.78 -6.20
N PRO A 643 -25.91 4.05 -5.79
CA PRO A 643 -24.92 4.50 -4.81
C PRO A 643 -25.24 4.14 -3.36
N HIS A 644 -26.49 4.31 -2.90
CA HIS A 644 -26.91 4.10 -1.54
C HIS A 644 -28.42 3.83 -1.47
N LYS A 645 -28.87 3.08 -0.45
CA LYS A 645 -30.27 2.69 -0.32
C LYS A 645 -31.18 3.86 0.10
N THR A 646 -30.73 4.71 0.99
CA THR A 646 -31.51 5.77 1.63
C THR A 646 -31.01 7.17 1.34
N ASP A 647 -29.72 7.38 1.22
CA ASP A 647 -29.14 8.70 0.98
C ASP A 647 -29.43 9.14 -0.46
N PRO A 648 -29.91 10.36 -0.70
CA PRO A 648 -30.58 10.72 -1.96
C PRO A 648 -29.62 11.05 -3.12
N PHE A 649 -28.36 11.43 -2.87
CA PHE A 649 -27.34 11.81 -3.86
C PHE A 649 -27.84 12.85 -4.88
N PRO A 650 -28.32 14.04 -4.48
CA PRO A 650 -28.86 15.04 -5.41
C PRO A 650 -27.77 15.66 -6.31
N GLU A 651 -26.56 15.87 -5.80
CA GLU A 651 -25.45 16.44 -6.59
C GLU A 651 -25.08 15.47 -7.72
N LEU A 652 -24.89 14.18 -7.39
CA LEU A 652 -24.60 13.14 -8.38
C LEU A 652 -25.73 13.06 -9.44
N ARG A 653 -27.01 13.07 -9.01
CA ARG A 653 -28.15 12.94 -9.93
C ARG A 653 -28.33 14.14 -10.84
N SER A 654 -27.72 15.29 -10.50
CA SER A 654 -27.71 16.47 -11.37
C SER A 654 -26.81 16.32 -12.59
N ILE A 655 -25.81 15.43 -12.51
CA ILE A 655 -24.74 15.25 -13.53
C ILE A 655 -24.77 13.88 -14.21
N VAL A 656 -25.33 12.85 -13.56
CA VAL A 656 -25.39 11.48 -14.06
C VAL A 656 -26.78 10.92 -13.94
N THR A 657 -27.33 10.41 -15.04
CA THR A 657 -28.56 9.64 -15.03
C THR A 657 -28.23 8.20 -14.64
N LEU A 658 -28.83 7.70 -13.56
CA LEU A 658 -28.69 6.31 -13.13
C LEU A 658 -29.97 5.55 -13.47
N PRO A 659 -29.99 4.72 -14.53
CA PRO A 659 -31.13 3.86 -14.86
C PRO A 659 -31.44 2.90 -13.70
N ASN A 660 -32.70 2.55 -13.53
CA ASN A 660 -33.07 1.55 -12.52
C ASN A 660 -33.79 0.36 -13.19
N PRO A 661 -33.06 -0.49 -13.91
CA PRO A 661 -33.65 -1.67 -14.54
C PRO A 661 -34.13 -2.66 -13.47
N ASN A 662 -35.27 -3.30 -13.74
CA ASN A 662 -35.78 -4.35 -12.88
C ASN A 662 -35.54 -5.72 -13.53
N PHE A 663 -34.43 -6.34 -13.22
CA PHE A 663 -34.05 -7.63 -13.76
C PHE A 663 -34.75 -8.83 -13.11
N ASN A 664 -35.47 -8.62 -11.99
CA ASN A 664 -36.23 -9.67 -11.30
C ASN A 664 -37.67 -9.86 -11.88
N ALA A 665 -38.11 -9.02 -12.80
CA ALA A 665 -39.48 -9.09 -13.37
C ALA A 665 -39.68 -10.25 -14.37
N GLY A 666 -38.61 -10.97 -14.78
CA GLY A 666 -38.68 -12.09 -15.75
C GLY A 666 -38.71 -13.50 -15.16
N GLY A 667 -38.71 -13.65 -13.83
CA GLY A 667 -38.62 -14.95 -13.16
C GLY A 667 -39.89 -15.47 -12.52
N GLY A 668 -41.04 -15.02 -12.92
CA GLY A 668 -42.33 -15.34 -12.27
C GLY A 668 -43.38 -16.00 -13.15
N ASP A 669 -43.06 -17.17 -13.80
CA ASP A 669 -44.08 -18.11 -14.22
C ASP A 669 -43.47 -19.55 -14.26
N ALA A 670 -43.15 -20.07 -13.09
CA ALA A 670 -42.95 -21.48 -12.86
C ALA A 670 -43.94 -21.95 -11.79
N GLU A 671 -45.09 -22.42 -12.27
CA GLU A 671 -46.07 -23.30 -11.63
C GLU A 671 -46.08 -23.37 -10.11
N ALA A 672 -47.02 -22.61 -9.53
CA ALA A 672 -47.56 -22.88 -8.20
C ALA A 672 -48.35 -24.23 -8.25
N GLY A 673 -47.60 -25.36 -8.28
CA GLY A 673 -48.15 -26.68 -8.06
C GLY A 673 -48.66 -26.80 -6.62
N GLY A 674 -49.95 -26.65 -6.48
CA GLY A 674 -50.66 -26.75 -5.20
C GLY A 674 -50.43 -28.05 -4.48
N ARG A 675 -49.69 -28.06 -3.39
CA ARG A 675 -49.72 -29.12 -2.37
C ARG A 675 -50.90 -28.83 -1.46
N ARG A 676 -52.11 -29.46 -1.77
CA ARG A 676 -53.25 -29.65 -0.85
C ARG A 676 -52.75 -30.32 0.43
N ARG A 677 -52.74 -29.62 1.52
CA ARG A 677 -52.67 -30.16 2.88
C ARG A 677 -53.93 -30.98 3.13
N ARG A 678 -53.82 -32.34 3.10
CA ARG A 678 -54.85 -33.20 3.72
C ARG A 678 -54.76 -33.02 5.23
N ARG A 679 -55.80 -32.40 5.81
CA ARG A 679 -56.13 -32.55 7.23
C ARG A 679 -56.51 -33.99 7.47
N ARG A 680 -55.80 -34.67 8.39
CA ARG A 680 -56.33 -35.84 9.10
C ARG A 680 -56.93 -35.36 10.39
N ALA A 681 -58.23 -35.59 10.54
CA ALA A 681 -58.95 -35.60 11.80
C ALA A 681 -58.85 -36.99 12.38
N SER A 682 -58.44 -37.13 13.60
CA SER A 682 -58.88 -37.94 14.70
C SER A 682 -57.83 -37.86 15.82
#